data_94714bbc386f4bdcfbdd753f502934a4
#
_entry.id   94714bbc386f4bdcfbdd753f502934a4
#
_cell.length_a   1.000
_cell.length_b   1.000
_cell.length_c   1.000
_cell.angle_alpha   90.00
_cell.angle_beta   90.00
_cell.angle_gamma   90.00
#
_symmetry.space_group_name_H-M   'P 1'
#
loop_
_entity.id
_entity.type
_entity.pdbx_description
1 polymer ?
#
loop_
_entity_poly.entity_id
_entity_poly.type
_entity_poly.pdbx_seq_one_letter_code
_entity_poly.pdbx_strand_id
1 'polypeptide(L)'
;MENKLVKVYAAYRSGCLGDNILDTYFRFFANIIYDQHWEEIDEAVLVDHFSDRYGISLPLPFARQVLGVGMENKSIIDDHGKYIAQRDRIKEFRFESTDFDRRWDKMRSEFGYFCKKEQLDLSGINIDERILSSLETLDEKIVAGDELICDEGSDIFDFAWKKFLVIASQKKQDSYDFIACISASNIMKQAIFFSDTGNSTFSGLNVYLDSPMVFALLGMDVPARVESCKQLVEKAQAAGCRIQIFDHIFQEIDGMVLRAAGWALSPDYSVDKANNVTRYFHDSDMDKQALAEYCENLEDMLADLDITIKQTGFDLTAADFQEDTGKLNEMIQQRYQEQRQTISEEKQRSIEIDVRSIIMVYRERRGQTSTRIQTSREIMLTLNGIVANVSKNYESNQSINAGHIPACISADLFGAVLWLFSPVEFVNYQKKQLLADCYGALRPNKKLLTQYVESLRLARNAGEIDEKKFLFMRSHSVVYDALMNVTRGDYARFNERTYREVFDEIQEKAAQQYKDEVEAHKHTKETLGQSNSEKDHKIEELSAKLKAMEDATEKDIKSRAKVWGWIYTVCFAGLPYVLLLTVMEILKLIYVNTTLLGWIAAGAAVIIAIILATLFELIKKWLFSCAEKHLRNRIKKNKKE
;
A
#
# COMPACT_ATOMS: atom_id res chain seq x y z
N MET A 1 -6.29 -29.07 -12.73
CA MET A 1 -5.68 -28.54 -11.50
C MET A 1 -4.15 -28.45 -11.64
N GLU A 2 -3.43 -29.51 -12.01
CA GLU A 2 -1.95 -29.49 -12.16
C GLU A 2 -1.43 -28.36 -13.06
N ASN A 3 -1.98 -28.14 -14.26
CA ASN A 3 -1.54 -27.07 -15.16
C ASN A 3 -1.75 -25.65 -14.59
N LYS A 4 -2.79 -25.41 -13.79
CA LYS A 4 -3.03 -24.12 -13.14
C LYS A 4 -2.03 -23.88 -12.01
N LEU A 5 -1.77 -24.90 -11.20
CA LEU A 5 -0.75 -24.84 -10.13
C LEU A 5 0.66 -24.57 -10.68
N VAL A 6 1.02 -25.14 -11.84
CA VAL A 6 2.31 -24.87 -12.48
C VAL A 6 2.44 -23.41 -12.92
N LYS A 7 1.36 -22.79 -13.43
CA LYS A 7 1.34 -21.38 -13.80
C LYS A 7 1.48 -20.46 -12.57
N VAL A 8 0.76 -20.77 -11.50
CA VAL A 8 0.86 -20.03 -10.22
C VAL A 8 2.26 -20.21 -9.59
N TYR A 9 2.84 -21.42 -9.67
CA TYR A 9 4.20 -21.67 -9.27
C TYR A 9 5.22 -20.85 -10.06
N ALA A 10 5.06 -20.79 -11.38
CA ALA A 10 5.92 -19.97 -12.24
C ALA A 10 5.78 -18.48 -11.90
N ALA A 11 4.56 -18.02 -11.65
CA ALA A 11 4.31 -16.66 -11.18
C ALA A 11 5.02 -16.38 -9.86
N TYR A 12 4.80 -17.21 -8.84
CA TYR A 12 5.46 -17.08 -7.55
C TYR A 12 6.99 -16.99 -7.67
N ARG A 13 7.59 -17.88 -8.46
CA ARG A 13 9.05 -17.90 -8.68
C ARG A 13 9.56 -16.65 -9.39
N SER A 14 8.80 -16.11 -10.33
CA SER A 14 9.21 -14.91 -11.07
C SER A 14 9.31 -13.65 -10.18
N GLY A 15 8.50 -13.54 -9.12
CA GLY A 15 8.47 -12.36 -8.27
C GLY A 15 9.27 -12.42 -6.97
N CYS A 16 9.60 -13.63 -6.47
CA CYS A 16 10.04 -13.78 -5.08
C CYS A 16 11.52 -14.13 -4.87
N LEU A 17 12.29 -14.46 -5.90
CA LEU A 17 13.56 -15.16 -5.70
C LEU A 17 14.82 -14.46 -6.21
N GLY A 18 14.75 -13.28 -6.79
CA GLY A 18 15.93 -12.62 -7.32
C GLY A 18 15.88 -11.11 -7.23
N ASP A 19 17.03 -10.51 -7.00
CA ASP A 19 17.18 -9.06 -7.13
C ASP A 19 17.09 -8.62 -8.60
N ASN A 20 17.15 -9.57 -9.55
CA ASN A 20 17.09 -9.36 -11.00
C ASN A 20 16.11 -10.34 -11.65
N ILE A 21 15.21 -9.82 -12.47
CA ILE A 21 14.24 -10.61 -13.22
C ILE A 21 14.92 -11.58 -14.20
N LEU A 22 16.02 -11.18 -14.84
CA LEU A 22 16.74 -12.01 -15.82
C LEU A 22 17.30 -13.28 -15.19
N ASP A 23 17.89 -13.19 -13.98
CA ASP A 23 18.40 -14.33 -13.21
C ASP A 23 17.29 -15.33 -12.90
N THR A 24 16.12 -14.79 -12.55
CA THR A 24 14.95 -15.63 -12.25
C THR A 24 14.46 -16.38 -13.49
N TYR A 25 14.33 -15.68 -14.61
CA TYR A 25 13.91 -16.33 -15.86
C TYR A 25 14.97 -17.30 -16.38
N PHE A 26 16.24 -17.02 -16.16
CA PHE A 26 17.32 -17.96 -16.50
C PHE A 26 17.16 -19.30 -15.77
N ARG A 27 16.74 -19.32 -14.52
CA ARG A 27 16.47 -20.56 -13.78
C ARG A 27 15.36 -21.40 -14.41
N PHE A 28 14.33 -20.77 -14.97
CA PHE A 28 13.31 -21.49 -15.73
C PHE A 28 13.87 -22.10 -17.02
N PHE A 29 14.69 -21.34 -17.73
CA PHE A 29 15.38 -21.84 -18.93
C PHE A 29 16.29 -23.00 -18.57
N ALA A 30 17.05 -22.91 -17.50
CA ALA A 30 17.90 -23.97 -16.98
C ALA A 30 17.13 -25.28 -16.72
N ASN A 31 15.90 -25.17 -16.13
CA ASN A 31 15.05 -26.35 -15.97
C ASN A 31 14.67 -27.00 -17.31
N ILE A 32 14.23 -26.21 -18.29
CA ILE A 32 13.83 -26.74 -19.61
C ILE A 32 15.04 -27.38 -20.30
N ILE A 33 16.15 -26.65 -20.42
CA ILE A 33 17.37 -27.11 -21.07
C ILE A 33 17.86 -28.43 -20.47
N TYR A 34 17.88 -28.52 -19.14
CA TYR A 34 18.31 -29.69 -18.41
C TYR A 34 17.37 -30.89 -18.60
N ASP A 35 16.05 -30.68 -18.47
CA ASP A 35 15.03 -31.72 -18.56
C ASP A 35 14.89 -32.25 -19.99
N GLN A 36 15.06 -31.38 -21.01
CA GLN A 36 15.04 -31.76 -22.44
C GLN A 36 16.37 -32.32 -22.93
N HIS A 37 17.41 -32.30 -22.12
CA HIS A 37 18.75 -32.79 -22.43
C HIS A 37 19.39 -32.08 -23.64
N TRP A 38 19.07 -30.78 -23.83
CA TRP A 38 19.64 -30.02 -24.95
C TRP A 38 21.12 -29.71 -24.73
N GLU A 39 21.91 -29.96 -25.79
CA GLU A 39 23.31 -29.53 -25.88
C GLU A 39 23.41 -28.21 -26.65
N GLU A 40 22.68 -28.07 -27.75
CA GLU A 40 22.52 -26.85 -28.53
C GLU A 40 21.11 -26.25 -28.25
N ILE A 41 21.04 -24.95 -28.01
CA ILE A 41 19.81 -24.25 -27.63
C ILE A 41 19.36 -23.39 -28.81
N ASP A 42 18.18 -23.68 -29.35
CA ASP A 42 17.45 -22.78 -30.23
C ASP A 42 16.55 -21.87 -29.39
N GLU A 43 16.73 -20.54 -29.52
CA GLU A 43 16.00 -19.53 -28.71
C GLU A 43 14.50 -19.55 -28.96
N ALA A 44 14.05 -19.80 -30.21
CA ALA A 44 12.62 -19.83 -30.53
C ALA A 44 11.97 -21.08 -29.94
N VAL A 45 12.62 -22.24 -30.11
CA VAL A 45 12.16 -23.52 -29.54
C VAL A 45 12.14 -23.44 -28.01
N LEU A 46 13.13 -22.78 -27.38
CA LEU A 46 13.16 -22.59 -25.93
C LEU A 46 11.99 -21.74 -25.46
N VAL A 47 11.67 -20.65 -26.15
CA VAL A 47 10.54 -19.76 -25.81
C VAL A 47 9.21 -20.50 -25.99
N ASP A 48 9.04 -21.32 -27.03
CA ASP A 48 7.84 -22.12 -27.22
C ASP A 48 7.67 -23.15 -26.09
N HIS A 49 8.71 -23.90 -25.75
CA HIS A 49 8.69 -24.83 -24.61
C HIS A 49 8.42 -24.13 -23.27
N PHE A 50 8.95 -22.93 -23.11
CA PHE A 50 8.70 -22.12 -21.92
C PHE A 50 7.22 -21.70 -21.83
N SER A 51 6.65 -21.25 -22.95
CA SER A 51 5.24 -20.88 -23.04
C SER A 51 4.32 -22.06 -22.75
N ASP A 52 4.61 -23.22 -23.36
CA ASP A 52 3.80 -24.43 -23.16
C ASP A 52 3.85 -24.93 -21.71
N ARG A 53 5.05 -24.92 -21.10
CA ARG A 53 5.24 -25.45 -19.76
C ARG A 53 4.72 -24.51 -18.66
N TYR A 54 5.00 -23.21 -18.78
CA TYR A 54 4.72 -22.23 -17.71
C TYR A 54 3.56 -21.30 -18.03
N GLY A 55 3.02 -21.33 -19.25
CA GLY A 55 1.92 -20.47 -19.69
C GLY A 55 2.28 -18.99 -19.76
N ILE A 56 3.58 -18.69 -19.94
CA ILE A 56 4.11 -17.33 -20.04
C ILE A 56 4.77 -17.19 -21.40
N SER A 57 4.25 -16.30 -22.26
CA SER A 57 4.91 -15.95 -23.51
C SER A 57 6.04 -14.95 -23.24
N LEU A 58 7.13 -15.06 -24.00
CA LEU A 58 8.27 -14.14 -23.87
C LEU A 58 8.65 -13.56 -25.24
N PRO A 59 8.98 -12.28 -25.32
CA PRO A 59 9.59 -11.71 -26.53
C PRO A 59 11.00 -12.29 -26.73
N LEU A 60 11.37 -12.65 -27.98
CA LEU A 60 12.72 -13.14 -28.29
C LEU A 60 13.85 -12.21 -27.80
N PRO A 61 13.75 -10.87 -27.93
CA PRO A 61 14.79 -9.99 -27.39
C PRO A 61 14.99 -10.13 -25.87
N PHE A 62 13.93 -10.37 -25.12
CA PHE A 62 14.03 -10.63 -23.67
C PHE A 62 14.66 -12.00 -23.41
N ALA A 63 14.26 -13.04 -24.18
CA ALA A 63 14.84 -14.37 -24.06
C ALA A 63 16.37 -14.36 -24.32
N ARG A 64 16.84 -13.58 -25.29
CA ARG A 64 18.28 -13.37 -25.54
C ARG A 64 19.01 -12.76 -24.36
N GLN A 65 18.41 -11.80 -23.68
CA GLN A 65 19.02 -11.21 -22.47
C GLN A 65 19.07 -12.23 -21.34
N VAL A 66 18.03 -13.05 -21.18
CA VAL A 66 18.02 -14.15 -20.22
C VAL A 66 19.13 -15.17 -20.53
N LEU A 67 19.32 -15.53 -21.81
CA LEU A 67 20.44 -16.38 -22.23
C LEU A 67 21.80 -15.70 -21.98
N GLY A 68 21.88 -14.38 -22.08
CA GLY A 68 23.06 -13.59 -21.71
C GLY A 68 23.52 -13.83 -20.28
N VAL A 69 22.59 -13.97 -19.31
CA VAL A 69 22.91 -14.36 -17.93
C VAL A 69 23.60 -15.72 -17.89
N GLY A 70 23.13 -16.66 -18.71
CA GLY A 70 23.77 -17.99 -18.86
C GLY A 70 25.20 -17.92 -19.41
N MET A 71 25.47 -16.95 -20.28
CA MET A 71 26.83 -16.68 -20.79
C MET A 71 27.72 -16.05 -19.72
N GLU A 72 27.23 -15.08 -18.99
CA GLU A 72 27.95 -14.42 -17.89
C GLU A 72 28.39 -15.39 -16.79
N ASN A 73 27.49 -16.29 -16.38
CA ASN A 73 27.77 -17.32 -15.38
C ASN A 73 28.45 -18.58 -15.97
N LYS A 74 28.73 -18.59 -17.28
CA LYS A 74 29.39 -19.67 -18.02
C LYS A 74 28.63 -21.00 -18.03
N SER A 75 27.34 -21.00 -17.83
CA SER A 75 26.47 -22.17 -17.99
C SER A 75 26.00 -22.36 -19.43
N ILE A 76 26.12 -21.30 -20.24
CA ILE A 76 25.93 -21.29 -21.69
C ILE A 76 27.18 -20.70 -22.33
N ILE A 77 27.58 -21.22 -23.47
CA ILE A 77 28.69 -20.73 -24.29
C ILE A 77 28.13 -20.35 -25.66
N ASP A 78 28.51 -19.17 -26.17
CA ASP A 78 28.25 -18.79 -27.54
C ASP A 78 29.38 -19.37 -28.42
N ASP A 79 29.06 -20.35 -29.26
CA ASP A 79 29.96 -20.93 -30.26
C ASP A 79 29.49 -20.51 -31.65
N HIS A 80 30.08 -19.43 -32.18
CA HIS A 80 29.78 -18.88 -33.50
C HIS A 80 28.28 -18.59 -33.77
N GLY A 81 27.59 -18.03 -32.77
CA GLY A 81 26.16 -17.69 -32.82
C GLY A 81 25.23 -18.85 -32.45
N LYS A 82 25.78 -19.94 -31.95
CA LYS A 82 25.04 -21.07 -31.39
C LYS A 82 25.21 -21.12 -29.88
N TYR A 83 24.12 -21.21 -29.15
CA TYR A 83 24.14 -21.34 -27.69
C TYR A 83 24.36 -22.81 -27.30
N ILE A 84 25.48 -23.09 -26.63
CA ILE A 84 25.86 -24.45 -26.19
C ILE A 84 25.70 -24.53 -24.66
N ALA A 85 24.90 -25.49 -24.22
CA ALA A 85 24.62 -25.71 -22.82
C ALA A 85 25.74 -26.47 -22.09
N GLN A 86 26.21 -25.93 -20.96
CA GLN A 86 27.15 -26.61 -20.06
C GLN A 86 26.35 -27.33 -18.98
N ARG A 87 25.99 -28.59 -19.22
CA ARG A 87 25.01 -29.36 -18.42
C ARG A 87 25.30 -29.39 -16.94
N ASP A 88 26.56 -29.58 -16.54
CA ASP A 88 26.94 -29.65 -15.13
C ASP A 88 26.71 -28.32 -14.40
N ARG A 89 26.89 -27.19 -15.08
CA ARG A 89 26.66 -25.87 -14.56
C ARG A 89 25.18 -25.48 -14.58
N ILE A 90 24.45 -25.81 -15.63
CA ILE A 90 23.00 -25.57 -15.74
C ILE A 90 22.26 -26.24 -14.58
N LYS A 91 22.70 -27.42 -14.14
CA LYS A 91 22.12 -28.14 -13.00
C LYS A 91 22.07 -27.31 -11.73
N GLU A 92 23.05 -26.43 -11.50
CA GLU A 92 23.14 -25.58 -10.31
C GLU A 92 22.07 -24.50 -10.25
N PHE A 93 21.50 -24.14 -11.40
CA PHE A 93 20.47 -23.09 -11.51
C PHE A 93 19.04 -23.65 -11.48
N ARG A 94 18.84 -24.93 -11.27
CA ARG A 94 17.50 -25.54 -11.25
C ARG A 94 16.73 -25.17 -9.98
N PHE A 95 15.43 -25.07 -10.12
CA PHE A 95 14.54 -24.90 -8.98
C PHE A 95 14.22 -26.22 -8.28
N GLU A 96 14.07 -26.14 -6.96
CA GLU A 96 13.38 -27.15 -6.16
C GLU A 96 11.96 -26.67 -5.81
N SER A 97 10.94 -27.52 -5.97
CA SER A 97 9.52 -27.17 -5.79
C SER A 97 9.06 -27.10 -4.33
N THR A 98 9.84 -27.64 -3.41
CA THR A 98 9.46 -27.90 -2.02
C THR A 98 8.99 -26.66 -1.22
N ASP A 99 9.50 -25.46 -1.51
CA ASP A 99 9.11 -24.23 -0.78
C ASP A 99 7.72 -23.74 -1.16
N PHE A 100 7.36 -23.81 -2.44
CA PHE A 100 6.05 -23.40 -2.94
C PHE A 100 4.93 -24.25 -2.34
N ASP A 101 5.07 -25.56 -2.37
CA ASP A 101 4.06 -26.50 -1.87
C ASP A 101 3.80 -26.27 -0.38
N ARG A 102 4.87 -26.09 0.39
CA ARG A 102 4.77 -25.77 1.82
C ARG A 102 4.02 -24.45 2.07
N ARG A 103 4.29 -23.40 1.30
CA ARG A 103 3.63 -22.09 1.46
C ARG A 103 2.18 -22.14 1.01
N TRP A 104 1.90 -22.87 -0.06
CA TRP A 104 0.54 -23.11 -0.52
C TRP A 104 -0.31 -23.81 0.53
N ASP A 105 0.18 -24.91 1.09
CA ASP A 105 -0.52 -25.66 2.14
C ASP A 105 -0.70 -24.84 3.42
N LYS A 106 0.31 -24.03 3.79
CA LYS A 106 0.22 -23.12 4.92
C LYS A 106 -0.89 -22.09 4.71
N MET A 107 -0.89 -21.40 3.59
CA MET A 107 -1.90 -20.39 3.22
C MET A 107 -3.31 -21.01 3.23
N ARG A 108 -3.48 -22.17 2.64
CA ARG A 108 -4.74 -22.93 2.63
C ARG A 108 -5.23 -23.25 4.04
N SER A 109 -4.33 -23.71 4.90
CA SER A 109 -4.64 -24.05 6.29
C SER A 109 -5.04 -22.83 7.09
N GLU A 110 -4.34 -21.70 6.91
CA GLU A 110 -4.65 -20.42 7.56
C GLU A 110 -6.00 -19.87 7.10
N PHE A 111 -6.31 -19.94 5.81
CA PHE A 111 -7.61 -19.55 5.27
C PHE A 111 -8.75 -20.46 5.79
N GLY A 112 -8.54 -21.77 5.81
CA GLY A 112 -9.53 -22.72 6.37
C GLY A 112 -9.78 -22.50 7.86
N TYR A 113 -8.75 -22.19 8.63
CA TYR A 113 -8.88 -21.82 10.05
C TYR A 113 -9.67 -20.51 10.23
N PHE A 114 -9.34 -19.50 9.39
CA PHE A 114 -10.08 -18.23 9.37
C PHE A 114 -11.57 -18.44 9.10
N CYS A 115 -11.93 -19.20 8.07
CA CYS A 115 -13.32 -19.46 7.72
C CYS A 115 -14.09 -20.13 8.87
N LYS A 116 -13.45 -21.11 9.56
CA LYS A 116 -14.06 -21.76 10.72
C LYS A 116 -14.28 -20.78 11.88
N LYS A 117 -13.29 -19.92 12.15
CA LYS A 117 -13.37 -18.93 13.23
C LYS A 117 -14.47 -17.90 12.97
N GLU A 118 -14.61 -17.43 11.73
CA GLU A 118 -15.64 -16.44 11.32
C GLU A 118 -16.99 -17.11 11.01
N GLN A 119 -17.14 -18.41 11.26
CA GLN A 119 -18.37 -19.19 10.99
C GLN A 119 -18.89 -19.03 9.54
N LEU A 120 -17.95 -18.99 8.58
CA LEU A 120 -18.24 -18.87 7.16
C LEU A 120 -18.47 -20.28 6.60
N ASP A 121 -19.68 -20.54 6.13
CA ASP A 121 -20.01 -21.82 5.50
C ASP A 121 -19.61 -21.80 4.04
N LEU A 122 -18.53 -22.51 3.72
CA LEU A 122 -18.02 -22.75 2.37
C LEU A 122 -18.28 -24.21 1.93
N SER A 123 -19.23 -24.90 2.55
CA SER A 123 -19.58 -26.27 2.18
C SER A 123 -20.08 -26.32 0.73
N GLY A 124 -19.54 -27.24 -0.07
CA GLY A 124 -19.85 -27.35 -1.49
C GLY A 124 -18.98 -26.49 -2.43
N ILE A 125 -18.07 -25.66 -1.90
CA ILE A 125 -17.14 -24.87 -2.70
C ILE A 125 -15.79 -25.58 -2.74
N ASN A 126 -15.25 -25.81 -3.94
CA ASN A 126 -13.87 -26.25 -4.11
C ASN A 126 -12.92 -25.07 -3.82
N ILE A 127 -12.44 -25.00 -2.57
CA ILE A 127 -11.62 -23.90 -2.08
C ILE A 127 -10.36 -23.70 -2.95
N ASP A 128 -9.66 -24.77 -3.32
CA ASP A 128 -8.44 -24.70 -4.10
C ASP A 128 -8.70 -24.12 -5.50
N GLU A 129 -9.77 -24.56 -6.14
CA GLU A 129 -10.13 -24.07 -7.46
C GLU A 129 -10.54 -22.60 -7.41
N ARG A 130 -11.27 -22.20 -6.35
CA ARG A 130 -11.68 -20.80 -6.16
C ARG A 130 -10.50 -19.89 -5.82
N ILE A 131 -9.54 -20.33 -5.00
CA ILE A 131 -8.30 -19.57 -4.74
C ILE A 131 -7.52 -19.40 -6.05
N LEU A 132 -7.32 -20.48 -6.81
CA LEU A 132 -6.64 -20.42 -8.11
C LEU A 132 -7.33 -19.48 -9.08
N SER A 133 -8.67 -19.58 -9.19
CA SER A 133 -9.47 -18.68 -10.02
C SER A 133 -9.37 -17.23 -9.55
N SER A 134 -9.38 -16.98 -8.23
CA SER A 134 -9.22 -15.63 -7.69
C SER A 134 -7.84 -15.04 -7.98
N LEU A 135 -6.79 -15.86 -7.98
CA LEU A 135 -5.44 -15.43 -8.35
C LEU A 135 -5.32 -15.19 -9.86
N GLU A 136 -5.98 -15.99 -10.70
CA GLU A 136 -6.03 -15.78 -12.16
C GLU A 136 -6.88 -14.53 -12.52
N THR A 137 -8.03 -14.36 -11.90
CA THR A 137 -8.91 -13.19 -12.15
C THR A 137 -8.37 -11.90 -11.55
N LEU A 138 -7.56 -11.95 -10.48
CA LEU A 138 -6.77 -10.80 -10.04
C LEU A 138 -5.89 -10.31 -11.19
N ASP A 139 -5.27 -11.24 -11.94
CA ASP A 139 -4.42 -10.90 -13.07
C ASP A 139 -5.20 -10.25 -14.22
N GLU A 140 -6.31 -10.86 -14.60
CA GLU A 140 -7.15 -10.36 -15.69
C GLU A 140 -7.83 -9.05 -15.28
N LYS A 141 -8.29 -8.92 -14.03
CA LYS A 141 -8.94 -7.72 -13.51
C LYS A 141 -7.97 -6.59 -13.24
N ILE A 142 -6.79 -6.85 -12.70
CA ILE A 142 -5.75 -5.82 -12.51
C ILE A 142 -5.24 -5.31 -13.86
N VAL A 143 -5.09 -6.18 -14.83
CA VAL A 143 -4.67 -5.80 -16.18
C VAL A 143 -5.81 -5.22 -17.00
N ALA A 144 -7.02 -5.73 -16.83
CA ALA A 144 -8.24 -5.14 -17.36
C ALA A 144 -8.68 -3.94 -16.52
N GLY A 145 -8.13 -3.83 -15.29
CA GLY A 145 -8.43 -2.83 -14.29
C GLY A 145 -9.91 -2.76 -13.96
N ASP A 146 -10.56 -3.87 -13.94
CA ASP A 146 -11.92 -3.96 -13.43
C ASP A 146 -11.89 -3.65 -11.93
N GLU A 147 -12.55 -2.58 -11.49
CA GLU A 147 -12.81 -2.38 -10.07
C GLU A 147 -13.38 -3.68 -9.50
N LEU A 148 -12.78 -4.18 -8.42
CA LEU A 148 -13.27 -5.33 -7.67
C LEU A 148 -14.57 -4.97 -6.93
N ILE A 149 -15.58 -4.50 -7.69
CA ILE A 149 -16.90 -4.26 -7.12
C ILE A 149 -17.51 -5.64 -6.85
N CYS A 150 -17.88 -5.87 -5.60
CA CYS A 150 -18.71 -7.03 -5.27
C CYS A 150 -19.99 -6.95 -6.10
N ASP A 151 -20.12 -7.81 -7.12
CA ASP A 151 -21.33 -7.96 -7.90
C ASP A 151 -22.55 -8.20 -6.99
N GLU A 152 -23.75 -7.90 -7.49
CA GLU A 152 -24.99 -8.30 -6.83
C GLU A 152 -24.98 -9.82 -6.57
N GLY A 153 -24.80 -10.21 -5.30
CA GLY A 153 -24.59 -11.59 -4.90
C GLY A 153 -23.11 -11.95 -4.78
N SER A 154 -22.31 -11.09 -4.11
CA SER A 154 -20.90 -11.44 -3.84
C SER A 154 -20.87 -12.83 -3.21
N ASP A 155 -20.19 -13.74 -3.90
CA ASP A 155 -19.97 -15.09 -3.41
C ASP A 155 -19.36 -14.98 -2.00
N ILE A 156 -19.91 -15.71 -1.07
CA ILE A 156 -19.40 -15.77 0.32
C ILE A 156 -17.90 -16.08 0.35
N PHE A 157 -17.39 -16.78 -0.66
CA PHE A 157 -15.98 -17.02 -0.84
C PHE A 157 -15.21 -15.72 -1.10
N ASP A 158 -15.67 -14.85 -2.00
CA ASP A 158 -14.99 -13.60 -2.34
C ASP A 158 -14.91 -12.66 -1.13
N PHE A 159 -16.00 -12.55 -0.37
CA PHE A 159 -15.99 -11.83 0.90
C PHE A 159 -14.99 -12.44 1.90
N ALA A 160 -15.03 -13.77 2.08
CA ALA A 160 -14.16 -14.48 3.00
C ALA A 160 -12.68 -14.32 2.61
N TRP A 161 -12.38 -14.43 1.32
CA TRP A 161 -11.01 -14.32 0.78
C TRP A 161 -10.42 -12.93 0.99
N LYS A 162 -11.15 -11.88 0.62
CA LYS A 162 -10.70 -10.50 0.79
C LYS A 162 -10.54 -10.14 2.27
N LYS A 163 -11.48 -10.55 3.12
CA LYS A 163 -11.39 -10.34 4.58
C LYS A 163 -10.20 -11.08 5.19
N PHE A 164 -9.94 -12.30 4.75
CA PHE A 164 -8.74 -13.05 5.13
C PHE A 164 -7.45 -12.31 4.75
N LEU A 165 -7.36 -11.79 3.53
CA LEU A 165 -6.19 -11.04 3.07
C LEU A 165 -5.93 -9.78 3.91
N VAL A 166 -6.98 -9.02 4.26
CA VAL A 166 -6.85 -7.86 5.14
C VAL A 166 -6.32 -8.27 6.52
N ILE A 167 -6.88 -9.31 7.12
CA ILE A 167 -6.44 -9.79 8.44
C ILE A 167 -5.02 -10.37 8.38
N ALA A 168 -4.69 -11.12 7.33
CA ALA A 168 -3.36 -11.68 7.11
C ALA A 168 -2.30 -10.57 6.97
N SER A 169 -2.62 -9.49 6.25
CA SER A 169 -1.76 -8.32 6.13
C SER A 169 -1.53 -7.64 7.50
N GLN A 170 -2.59 -7.39 8.28
CA GLN A 170 -2.50 -6.77 9.59
C GLN A 170 -1.67 -7.60 10.58
N LYS A 171 -1.77 -8.92 10.51
CA LYS A 171 -0.99 -9.86 11.34
C LYS A 171 0.39 -10.18 10.79
N LYS A 172 0.78 -9.57 9.67
CA LYS A 172 2.06 -9.81 8.98
C LYS A 172 2.29 -11.30 8.70
N GLN A 173 1.26 -12.00 8.25
CA GLN A 173 1.35 -13.44 7.93
C GLN A 173 2.06 -13.66 6.59
N ASP A 174 2.91 -14.69 6.51
CA ASP A 174 3.62 -15.07 5.27
C ASP A 174 2.66 -15.37 4.11
N SER A 175 1.43 -15.82 4.40
CA SER A 175 0.41 -16.08 3.38
C SER A 175 0.03 -14.84 2.59
N TYR A 176 -0.02 -13.66 3.22
CA TYR A 176 -0.26 -12.41 2.52
C TYR A 176 0.89 -12.06 1.57
N ASP A 177 2.12 -12.19 2.06
CA ASP A 177 3.34 -11.97 1.26
C ASP A 177 3.42 -12.92 0.07
N PHE A 178 3.04 -14.18 0.27
CA PHE A 178 2.99 -15.19 -0.77
C PHE A 178 2.00 -14.84 -1.88
N ILE A 179 0.79 -14.42 -1.53
CA ILE A 179 -0.27 -14.03 -2.48
C ILE A 179 0.12 -12.75 -3.23
N ALA A 180 0.62 -11.73 -2.53
CA ALA A 180 1.05 -10.48 -3.14
C ALA A 180 2.20 -10.69 -4.13
N CYS A 181 3.09 -11.64 -3.84
CA CYS A 181 4.17 -12.02 -4.74
C CYS A 181 3.64 -12.65 -6.04
N ILE A 182 2.66 -13.55 -5.94
CA ILE A 182 2.02 -14.15 -7.13
C ILE A 182 1.33 -13.06 -7.95
N SER A 183 0.57 -12.18 -7.31
CA SER A 183 -0.10 -11.05 -7.99
C SER A 183 0.88 -10.14 -8.71
N ALA A 184 1.95 -9.71 -8.03
CA ALA A 184 3.00 -8.88 -8.64
C ALA A 184 3.61 -9.54 -9.88
N SER A 185 3.93 -10.82 -9.78
CA SER A 185 4.56 -11.56 -10.87
C SER A 185 3.69 -11.69 -12.10
N ASN A 186 2.40 -11.82 -11.90
CA ASN A 186 1.44 -11.91 -12.99
C ASN A 186 1.37 -10.59 -13.79
N ILE A 187 1.43 -9.44 -13.10
CA ILE A 187 1.49 -8.14 -13.76
C ILE A 187 2.84 -7.95 -14.47
N MET A 188 3.94 -8.35 -13.84
CA MET A 188 5.29 -8.25 -14.42
C MET A 188 5.44 -9.01 -15.75
N LYS A 189 4.75 -10.14 -15.93
CA LYS A 189 4.74 -10.87 -17.22
C LYS A 189 4.31 -9.99 -18.38
N GLN A 190 3.36 -9.09 -18.15
CA GLN A 190 2.88 -8.17 -19.19
C GLN A 190 3.84 -7.00 -19.39
N ALA A 191 4.47 -6.52 -18.31
CA ALA A 191 5.44 -5.43 -18.37
C ALA A 191 6.63 -5.77 -19.30
N ILE A 192 7.02 -7.05 -19.41
CA ILE A 192 8.09 -7.52 -20.30
C ILE A 192 7.81 -7.16 -21.76
N PHE A 193 6.53 -7.15 -22.19
CA PHE A 193 6.18 -6.82 -23.57
C PHE A 193 6.24 -5.31 -23.86
N PHE A 194 6.05 -4.47 -22.85
CA PHE A 194 5.92 -3.01 -22.97
C PHE A 194 7.18 -2.27 -22.54
N SER A 195 8.20 -2.96 -22.07
CA SER A 195 9.44 -2.37 -21.60
C SER A 195 10.57 -2.46 -22.63
N ASP A 196 11.42 -1.45 -22.63
CA ASP A 196 12.75 -1.54 -23.25
C ASP A 196 13.72 -2.13 -22.23
N THR A 197 14.11 -3.37 -22.47
CA THR A 197 15.01 -4.11 -21.59
C THR A 197 16.45 -3.56 -21.56
N GLY A 198 16.78 -2.64 -22.47
CA GLY A 198 18.10 -1.97 -22.53
C GLY A 198 18.14 -0.58 -21.92
N ASN A 199 16.99 0.03 -21.57
CA ASN A 199 16.93 1.39 -21.10
C ASN A 199 15.96 1.55 -19.92
N SER A 200 16.49 1.89 -18.75
CA SER A 200 15.72 2.13 -17.52
C SER A 200 15.30 3.59 -17.34
N THR A 201 15.63 4.48 -18.27
CA THR A 201 15.28 5.90 -18.16
C THR A 201 13.98 6.21 -18.88
N PHE A 202 13.14 7.01 -18.24
CA PHE A 202 11.86 7.50 -18.77
C PHE A 202 11.91 9.00 -19.05
N SER A 203 13.12 9.51 -19.33
CA SER A 203 13.33 10.94 -19.57
C SER A 203 12.53 11.42 -20.78
N GLY A 204 11.70 12.43 -20.55
CA GLY A 204 10.83 13.00 -21.58
C GLY A 204 9.47 12.34 -21.72
N LEU A 205 9.13 11.37 -20.88
CA LEU A 205 7.78 10.82 -20.79
C LEU A 205 6.91 11.75 -19.93
N ASN A 206 5.82 12.27 -20.52
CA ASN A 206 4.78 12.98 -19.82
C ASN A 206 3.72 11.97 -19.36
N VAL A 207 3.44 11.95 -18.07
CA VAL A 207 2.51 11.03 -17.43
C VAL A 207 1.34 11.84 -16.88
N TYR A 208 0.15 11.61 -17.40
CA TYR A 208 -1.09 12.27 -16.97
C TYR A 208 -1.82 11.39 -15.98
N LEU A 209 -2.23 11.94 -14.85
CA LEU A 209 -2.97 11.21 -13.81
C LEU A 209 -4.47 11.44 -13.98
N ASP A 210 -5.26 10.41 -13.69
CA ASP A 210 -6.72 10.52 -13.56
C ASP A 210 -7.14 11.08 -12.20
N SER A 211 -8.41 11.48 -12.06
CA SER A 211 -8.95 12.04 -10.82
C SER A 211 -8.83 11.08 -9.61
N PRO A 212 -9.10 9.76 -9.71
CA PRO A 212 -8.89 8.81 -8.61
C PRO A 212 -7.45 8.76 -8.10
N MET A 213 -6.45 8.81 -8.97
CA MET A 213 -5.04 8.85 -8.55
C MET A 213 -4.74 10.14 -7.79
N VAL A 214 -5.23 11.28 -8.28
CA VAL A 214 -5.03 12.56 -7.61
C VAL A 214 -5.70 12.59 -6.24
N PHE A 215 -6.92 12.07 -6.11
CA PHE A 215 -7.59 11.95 -4.80
C PHE A 215 -6.77 11.08 -3.83
N ALA A 216 -6.20 9.97 -4.30
CA ALA A 216 -5.32 9.16 -3.48
C ALA A 216 -4.06 9.93 -3.03
N LEU A 217 -3.40 10.68 -3.93
CA LEU A 217 -2.22 11.50 -3.62
C LEU A 217 -2.53 12.60 -2.61
N LEU A 218 -3.72 13.18 -2.67
CA LEU A 218 -4.22 14.17 -1.70
C LEU A 218 -4.69 13.54 -0.37
N GLY A 219 -4.57 12.21 -0.21
CA GLY A 219 -4.93 11.53 1.03
C GLY A 219 -6.40 11.12 1.15
N MET A 220 -7.21 11.29 0.09
CA MET A 220 -8.67 11.06 0.11
C MET A 220 -9.06 9.61 -0.23
N ASP A 221 -8.20 8.66 0.06
CA ASP A 221 -8.45 7.23 -0.12
C ASP A 221 -7.94 6.43 1.09
N VAL A 222 -8.07 5.11 1.06
CA VAL A 222 -7.52 4.24 2.10
C VAL A 222 -5.99 4.39 2.20
N PRO A 223 -5.41 4.33 3.40
CA PRO A 223 -3.97 4.60 3.58
C PRO A 223 -3.06 3.79 2.67
N ALA A 224 -3.40 2.53 2.41
CA ALA A 224 -2.61 1.67 1.52
C ALA A 224 -2.58 2.19 0.06
N ARG A 225 -3.70 2.75 -0.43
CA ARG A 225 -3.78 3.36 -1.76
C ARG A 225 -2.99 4.66 -1.83
N VAL A 226 -3.12 5.50 -0.80
CA VAL A 226 -2.35 6.75 -0.67
C VAL A 226 -0.86 6.48 -0.74
N GLU A 227 -0.38 5.51 0.04
CA GLU A 227 1.04 5.14 0.06
C GLU A 227 1.53 4.55 -1.27
N SER A 228 0.73 3.68 -1.90
CA SER A 228 1.12 3.08 -3.18
C SER A 228 1.15 4.12 -4.31
N CYS A 229 0.17 5.02 -4.39
CA CYS A 229 0.17 6.09 -5.40
C CYS A 229 1.35 7.05 -5.21
N LYS A 230 1.66 7.44 -3.97
CA LYS A 230 2.85 8.27 -3.66
C LYS A 230 4.14 7.57 -4.09
N GLN A 231 4.32 6.31 -3.71
CA GLN A 231 5.49 5.52 -4.09
C GLN A 231 5.65 5.40 -5.63
N LEU A 232 4.54 5.21 -6.35
CA LEU A 232 4.55 5.13 -7.82
C LEU A 232 4.98 6.46 -8.46
N VAL A 233 4.39 7.57 -8.00
CA VAL A 233 4.68 8.91 -8.52
C VAL A 233 6.13 9.31 -8.23
N GLU A 234 6.61 9.14 -6.99
CA GLU A 234 7.98 9.40 -6.60
C GLU A 234 8.98 8.58 -7.45
N LYS A 235 8.70 7.30 -7.69
CA LYS A 235 9.54 6.44 -8.53
C LYS A 235 9.52 6.91 -9.99
N ALA A 236 8.38 7.30 -10.52
CA ALA A 236 8.25 7.82 -11.88
C ALA A 236 9.03 9.12 -12.07
N GLN A 237 8.92 10.08 -11.14
CA GLN A 237 9.68 11.31 -11.11
C GLN A 237 11.19 11.04 -11.04
N ALA A 238 11.62 10.16 -10.14
CA ALA A 238 13.02 9.74 -10.04
C ALA A 238 13.55 9.07 -11.31
N ALA A 239 12.69 8.40 -12.08
CA ALA A 239 13.02 7.81 -13.38
C ALA A 239 13.05 8.83 -14.54
N GLY A 240 12.69 10.09 -14.28
CA GLY A 240 12.71 11.20 -15.23
C GLY A 240 11.38 11.48 -15.94
N CYS A 241 10.26 10.91 -15.47
CA CYS A 241 8.93 11.25 -15.94
C CYS A 241 8.51 12.65 -15.46
N ARG A 242 7.70 13.34 -16.26
CA ARG A 242 6.99 14.55 -15.85
C ARG A 242 5.57 14.19 -15.50
N ILE A 243 5.19 14.44 -14.26
CA ILE A 243 3.84 14.13 -13.78
C ILE A 243 2.94 15.34 -13.97
N GLN A 244 1.81 15.13 -14.63
CA GLN A 244 0.88 16.18 -15.02
C GLN A 244 -0.57 15.73 -14.81
N ILE A 245 -1.47 16.70 -14.78
CA ILE A 245 -2.92 16.51 -14.96
C ILE A 245 -3.42 17.46 -16.02
N PHE A 246 -4.47 17.08 -16.74
CA PHE A 246 -5.13 18.00 -17.65
C PHE A 246 -5.96 19.04 -16.88
N ASP A 247 -6.13 20.23 -17.44
CA ASP A 247 -6.94 21.31 -16.87
C ASP A 247 -8.38 20.88 -16.55
N HIS A 248 -8.99 20.05 -17.41
CA HIS A 248 -10.34 19.55 -17.18
C HIS A 248 -10.41 18.52 -16.04
N ILE A 249 -9.34 17.77 -15.78
CA ILE A 249 -9.21 16.89 -14.61
C ILE A 249 -9.10 17.75 -13.34
N PHE A 250 -8.31 18.83 -13.38
CA PHE A 250 -8.22 19.76 -12.25
C PHE A 250 -9.59 20.38 -11.93
N GLN A 251 -10.34 20.84 -12.96
CA GLN A 251 -11.69 21.39 -12.79
C GLN A 251 -12.68 20.37 -12.20
N GLU A 252 -12.58 19.10 -12.60
CA GLU A 252 -13.38 18.03 -12.02
C GLU A 252 -13.07 17.87 -10.53
N ILE A 253 -11.78 17.76 -10.17
CA ILE A 253 -11.30 17.58 -8.80
C ILE A 253 -11.71 18.75 -7.93
N ASP A 254 -11.45 19.99 -8.37
CA ASP A 254 -11.82 21.21 -7.64
C ASP A 254 -13.33 21.25 -7.37
N GLY A 255 -14.14 21.02 -8.41
CA GLY A 255 -15.59 20.97 -8.27
C GLY A 255 -16.08 19.84 -7.36
N MET A 256 -15.43 18.67 -7.36
CA MET A 256 -15.78 17.55 -6.47
C MET A 256 -15.39 17.84 -5.02
N VAL A 257 -14.19 18.37 -4.79
CA VAL A 257 -13.67 18.75 -3.47
C VAL A 257 -14.58 19.81 -2.84
N LEU A 258 -14.92 20.86 -3.59
CA LEU A 258 -15.78 21.95 -3.11
C LEU A 258 -17.18 21.44 -2.71
N ARG A 259 -17.81 20.62 -3.55
CA ARG A 259 -19.12 20.02 -3.23
C ARG A 259 -19.03 19.07 -2.04
N ALA A 260 -17.99 18.25 -1.97
CA ALA A 260 -17.79 17.28 -0.91
C ALA A 260 -17.54 17.95 0.44
N ALA A 261 -16.74 19.03 0.49
CA ALA A 261 -16.50 19.82 1.68
C ALA A 261 -17.80 20.45 2.22
N GLY A 262 -18.62 21.02 1.34
CA GLY A 262 -19.93 21.56 1.74
C GLY A 262 -20.90 20.51 2.26
N TRP A 263 -20.89 19.31 1.66
CA TRP A 263 -21.76 18.21 2.06
C TRP A 263 -21.31 17.52 3.36
N ALA A 264 -20.02 17.40 3.59
CA ALA A 264 -19.44 16.74 4.77
C ALA A 264 -19.90 17.38 6.09
N LEU A 265 -20.12 18.69 6.09
CA LEU A 265 -20.62 19.45 7.26
C LEU A 265 -22.15 19.57 7.31
N SER A 266 -22.87 19.00 6.34
CA SER A 266 -24.32 19.10 6.27
C SER A 266 -24.99 18.27 7.38
N PRO A 267 -26.03 18.78 8.05
CA PRO A 267 -26.87 17.98 8.93
C PRO A 267 -27.55 16.80 8.22
N ASP A 268 -27.69 16.90 6.90
CA ASP A 268 -28.28 15.89 6.04
C ASP A 268 -27.27 14.84 5.55
N TYR A 269 -25.99 14.93 5.98
CA TYR A 269 -24.99 13.92 5.64
C TYR A 269 -25.48 12.50 5.92
N SER A 270 -25.26 11.60 4.98
CA SER A 270 -25.68 10.21 5.08
C SER A 270 -24.73 9.30 4.28
N VAL A 271 -24.36 8.18 4.87
CA VAL A 271 -23.38 7.23 4.30
C VAL A 271 -23.78 6.65 2.95
N ASP A 272 -25.10 6.55 2.64
CA ASP A 272 -25.61 6.03 1.37
C ASP A 272 -25.45 7.02 0.19
N LYS A 273 -25.23 8.31 0.50
CA LYS A 273 -25.06 9.38 -0.47
C LYS A 273 -23.63 9.88 -0.58
N ALA A 274 -22.80 9.60 0.42
CA ALA A 274 -21.43 10.08 0.49
C ALA A 274 -20.49 9.29 -0.44
N ASN A 275 -19.74 9.99 -1.30
CA ASN A 275 -18.60 9.43 -2.03
C ASN A 275 -17.33 9.40 -1.16
N ASN A 276 -16.22 8.88 -1.66
CA ASN A 276 -14.97 8.76 -0.90
C ASN A 276 -14.44 10.13 -0.43
N VAL A 277 -14.51 11.15 -1.27
CA VAL A 277 -14.03 12.51 -0.96
C VAL A 277 -14.89 13.14 0.16
N THR A 278 -16.21 12.99 0.07
CA THR A 278 -17.12 13.49 1.10
C THR A 278 -16.87 12.80 2.46
N ARG A 279 -16.64 11.47 2.44
CA ARG A 279 -16.29 10.72 3.65
C ARG A 279 -14.97 11.17 4.26
N TYR A 280 -13.95 11.37 3.42
CA TYR A 280 -12.66 11.88 3.87
C TYR A 280 -12.82 13.17 4.69
N PHE A 281 -13.55 14.15 4.15
CA PHE A 281 -13.79 15.41 4.87
C PHE A 281 -14.66 15.24 6.11
N HIS A 282 -15.67 14.39 6.07
CA HIS A 282 -16.53 14.12 7.22
C HIS A 282 -15.76 13.44 8.38
N ASP A 283 -14.87 12.50 8.05
CA ASP A 283 -14.09 11.72 9.03
C ASP A 283 -12.81 12.44 9.48
N SER A 284 -12.42 13.55 8.82
CA SER A 284 -11.17 14.30 9.10
C SER A 284 -11.26 15.27 10.29
N ASP A 285 -12.42 15.45 10.90
CA ASP A 285 -12.67 16.45 11.97
C ASP A 285 -12.29 17.90 11.58
N MET A 286 -12.19 18.22 10.29
CA MET A 286 -11.91 19.56 9.81
C MET A 286 -13.13 20.46 10.09
N ASP A 287 -12.86 21.62 10.64
CA ASP A 287 -13.89 22.65 10.74
C ASP A 287 -14.14 23.37 9.41
N LYS A 288 -15.14 24.24 9.38
CA LYS A 288 -15.52 24.95 8.16
C LYS A 288 -14.38 25.80 7.57
N GLN A 289 -13.53 26.38 8.42
CA GLN A 289 -12.42 27.20 7.98
C GLN A 289 -11.32 26.36 7.37
N ALA A 290 -10.93 25.26 8.02
CA ALA A 290 -9.93 24.33 7.50
C ALA A 290 -10.35 23.70 6.18
N LEU A 291 -11.66 23.40 6.00
CA LEU A 291 -12.18 22.91 4.72
C LEU A 291 -12.13 23.97 3.63
N ALA A 292 -12.41 25.25 3.94
CA ALA A 292 -12.30 26.33 2.98
C ALA A 292 -10.84 26.55 2.55
N GLU A 293 -9.90 26.58 3.49
CA GLU A 293 -8.47 26.69 3.23
C GLU A 293 -7.97 25.51 2.38
N TYR A 294 -8.45 24.29 2.65
CA TYR A 294 -8.11 23.11 1.85
C TYR A 294 -8.55 23.29 0.39
N CYS A 295 -9.78 23.75 0.17
CA CYS A 295 -10.31 23.96 -1.19
C CYS A 295 -9.53 25.08 -1.94
N GLU A 296 -9.14 26.15 -1.25
CA GLU A 296 -8.41 27.28 -1.85
C GLU A 296 -6.95 26.92 -2.20
N ASN A 297 -6.34 25.99 -1.48
CA ASN A 297 -4.92 25.61 -1.65
C ASN A 297 -4.71 24.37 -2.52
N LEU A 298 -5.73 23.87 -3.24
CA LEU A 298 -5.65 22.62 -3.99
C LEU A 298 -4.55 22.63 -5.08
N GLU A 299 -4.39 23.76 -5.79
CA GLU A 299 -3.35 23.92 -6.82
C GLU A 299 -1.94 23.90 -6.20
N ASP A 300 -1.74 24.59 -5.06
CA ASP A 300 -0.48 24.60 -4.35
C ASP A 300 -0.13 23.21 -3.81
N MET A 301 -1.11 22.46 -3.30
CA MET A 301 -0.93 21.08 -2.85
C MET A 301 -0.47 20.15 -3.98
N LEU A 302 -0.96 20.36 -5.20
CA LEU A 302 -0.49 19.60 -6.37
C LEU A 302 0.93 20.03 -6.78
N ALA A 303 1.23 21.32 -6.71
CA ALA A 303 2.58 21.83 -6.98
C ALA A 303 3.61 21.30 -5.97
N ASP A 304 3.26 21.14 -4.69
CA ASP A 304 4.11 20.53 -3.65
C ASP A 304 4.44 19.04 -3.94
N LEU A 305 3.60 18.38 -4.75
CA LEU A 305 3.83 17.02 -5.24
C LEU A 305 4.57 16.98 -6.59
N ASP A 306 5.09 18.11 -7.08
CA ASP A 306 5.67 18.25 -8.43
C ASP A 306 4.69 17.81 -9.55
N ILE A 307 3.40 18.06 -9.38
CA ILE A 307 2.35 17.79 -10.37
C ILE A 307 1.97 19.10 -11.04
N THR A 308 2.13 19.16 -12.36
CA THR A 308 1.80 20.37 -13.14
C THR A 308 0.46 20.24 -13.86
N ILE A 309 -0.27 21.36 -13.99
CA ILE A 309 -1.54 21.40 -14.71
C ILE A 309 -1.27 21.76 -16.17
N LYS A 310 -1.54 20.82 -17.07
CA LYS A 310 -1.42 21.00 -18.51
C LYS A 310 -2.67 21.71 -19.04
N GLN A 311 -2.51 22.94 -19.48
CA GLN A 311 -3.58 23.67 -20.18
C GLN A 311 -3.81 23.07 -21.56
N THR A 312 -5.04 22.67 -21.81
CA THR A 312 -5.45 22.07 -23.08
C THR A 312 -6.54 22.94 -23.70
N GLY A 313 -6.26 23.58 -24.80
CA GLY A 313 -7.32 24.20 -25.59
C GLY A 313 -8.18 23.12 -26.27
N PHE A 314 -8.99 22.37 -25.49
CA PHE A 314 -9.77 21.26 -26.05
C PHE A 314 -10.84 21.78 -27.04
N ASP A 315 -10.56 21.58 -28.32
CA ASP A 315 -11.50 21.88 -29.40
C ASP A 315 -11.96 20.57 -30.05
N LEU A 316 -13.24 20.25 -29.90
CA LEU A 316 -13.87 19.07 -30.53
C LEU A 316 -13.85 19.15 -32.06
N THR A 317 -13.74 20.36 -32.63
CA THR A 317 -13.78 20.60 -34.08
C THR A 317 -12.39 20.61 -34.73
N ALA A 318 -11.31 20.53 -33.91
CA ALA A 318 -9.95 20.48 -34.43
C ALA A 318 -9.76 19.25 -35.34
N ALA A 319 -9.35 19.50 -36.60
CA ALA A 319 -9.25 18.45 -37.62
C ALA A 319 -8.05 17.50 -37.43
N ASP A 320 -7.03 17.95 -36.67
CA ASP A 320 -5.80 17.19 -36.50
C ASP A 320 -5.92 16.15 -35.39
N PHE A 321 -5.56 14.90 -35.71
CA PHE A 321 -5.55 13.77 -34.76
C PHE A 321 -6.89 13.54 -34.07
N GLN A 322 -7.96 13.58 -34.83
CA GLN A 322 -9.31 13.26 -34.33
C GLN A 322 -9.42 11.76 -34.08
N GLU A 323 -9.80 11.42 -32.87
CA GLU A 323 -10.21 10.08 -32.48
C GLU A 323 -11.75 10.02 -32.36
N ASP A 324 -12.31 8.83 -32.50
CA ASP A 324 -13.77 8.65 -32.43
C ASP A 324 -14.23 8.68 -30.97
N THR A 325 -14.58 9.90 -30.52
CA THR A 325 -15.11 10.17 -29.17
C THR A 325 -16.38 9.37 -28.89
N GLY A 326 -17.26 9.22 -29.87
CA GLY A 326 -18.51 8.49 -29.75
C GLY A 326 -18.24 7.01 -29.48
N LYS A 327 -17.36 6.41 -30.28
CA LYS A 327 -16.98 5.01 -30.15
C LYS A 327 -16.31 4.70 -28.80
N LEU A 328 -15.39 5.55 -28.36
CA LEU A 328 -14.75 5.39 -27.03
C LEU A 328 -15.78 5.44 -25.91
N ASN A 329 -16.71 6.40 -25.96
CA ASN A 329 -17.77 6.54 -24.99
C ASN A 329 -18.69 5.30 -24.97
N GLU A 330 -19.12 4.84 -26.14
CA GLU A 330 -19.92 3.61 -26.26
C GLU A 330 -19.21 2.38 -25.70
N MET A 331 -17.92 2.19 -26.02
CA MET A 331 -17.13 1.07 -25.51
C MET A 331 -17.00 1.09 -23.98
N ILE A 332 -16.78 2.24 -23.37
CA ILE A 332 -16.71 2.37 -21.90
C ILE A 332 -18.07 2.09 -21.29
N GLN A 333 -19.16 2.67 -21.82
CA GLN A 333 -20.52 2.44 -21.33
C GLN A 333 -20.91 0.97 -21.45
N GLN A 334 -20.63 0.34 -22.59
CA GLN A 334 -20.91 -1.08 -22.80
C GLN A 334 -20.18 -1.93 -21.75
N ARG A 335 -18.93 -1.62 -21.46
CA ARG A 335 -18.15 -2.37 -20.48
C ARG A 335 -18.75 -2.25 -19.06
N TYR A 336 -19.20 -1.06 -18.64
CA TYR A 336 -19.93 -0.88 -17.38
C TYR A 336 -21.26 -1.66 -17.35
N GLN A 337 -22.00 -1.68 -18.46
CA GLN A 337 -23.25 -2.45 -18.57
C GLN A 337 -23.02 -3.96 -18.52
N GLU A 338 -21.97 -4.47 -19.15
CA GLU A 338 -21.56 -5.89 -19.06
C GLU A 338 -21.28 -6.31 -17.62
N GLN A 339 -20.76 -5.39 -16.81
CA GLN A 339 -20.58 -5.57 -15.36
C GLN A 339 -21.83 -5.28 -14.53
N ARG A 340 -23.00 -5.19 -15.16
CA ARG A 340 -24.30 -4.89 -14.52
C ARG A 340 -24.33 -3.60 -13.70
N GLN A 341 -23.45 -2.64 -14.00
CA GLN A 341 -23.44 -1.34 -13.35
C GLN A 341 -24.47 -0.42 -14.01
N THR A 342 -25.26 0.26 -13.18
CA THR A 342 -26.18 1.30 -13.66
C THR A 342 -25.43 2.59 -13.91
N ILE A 343 -25.51 3.13 -15.13
CA ILE A 343 -24.88 4.40 -15.49
C ILE A 343 -25.79 5.55 -15.06
N SER A 344 -25.43 6.23 -13.96
CA SER A 344 -26.09 7.46 -13.52
C SER A 344 -25.59 8.65 -14.35
N GLU A 345 -26.28 9.80 -14.27
CA GLU A 345 -25.82 11.05 -14.91
C GLU A 345 -24.41 11.47 -14.43
N GLU A 346 -24.12 11.26 -13.14
CA GLU A 346 -22.81 11.54 -12.58
C GLU A 346 -21.73 10.63 -13.19
N LYS A 347 -22.04 9.33 -13.32
CA LYS A 347 -21.12 8.37 -13.97
C LYS A 347 -20.93 8.68 -15.44
N GLN A 348 -21.98 9.11 -16.13
CA GLN A 348 -21.90 9.55 -17.53
C GLN A 348 -20.92 10.70 -17.71
N ARG A 349 -20.97 11.72 -16.83
CA ARG A 349 -20.02 12.85 -16.85
C ARG A 349 -18.58 12.38 -16.58
N SER A 350 -18.39 11.46 -15.65
CA SER A 350 -17.06 10.88 -15.40
C SER A 350 -16.52 10.16 -16.64
N ILE A 351 -17.37 9.38 -17.35
CA ILE A 351 -16.99 8.72 -18.60
C ILE A 351 -16.57 9.73 -19.67
N GLU A 352 -17.30 10.84 -19.80
CA GLU A 352 -16.97 11.90 -20.76
C GLU A 352 -15.62 12.56 -20.47
N ILE A 353 -15.26 12.72 -19.19
CA ILE A 353 -13.96 13.22 -18.75
C ILE A 353 -12.85 12.22 -19.07
N ASP A 354 -13.06 10.93 -18.80
CA ASP A 354 -12.12 9.86 -19.13
C ASP A 354 -11.85 9.81 -20.65
N VAL A 355 -12.92 9.84 -21.46
CA VAL A 355 -12.82 9.88 -22.92
C VAL A 355 -12.05 11.10 -23.39
N ARG A 356 -12.36 12.30 -22.85
CA ARG A 356 -11.65 13.53 -23.18
C ARG A 356 -10.16 13.41 -22.88
N SER A 357 -9.81 12.84 -21.75
CA SER A 357 -8.42 12.64 -21.34
C SER A 357 -7.67 11.70 -22.27
N ILE A 358 -8.27 10.56 -22.65
CA ILE A 358 -7.71 9.61 -23.62
C ILE A 358 -7.43 10.33 -24.97
N ILE A 359 -8.39 11.09 -25.47
CA ILE A 359 -8.27 11.82 -26.73
C ILE A 359 -7.16 12.86 -26.65
N MET A 360 -7.03 13.56 -25.52
CA MET A 360 -5.96 14.53 -25.33
C MET A 360 -4.58 13.88 -25.38
N VAL A 361 -4.41 12.67 -24.83
CA VAL A 361 -3.15 11.92 -24.96
C VAL A 361 -2.84 11.63 -26.44
N TYR A 362 -3.81 11.19 -27.24
CA TYR A 362 -3.60 10.98 -28.68
C TYR A 362 -3.21 12.27 -29.41
N ARG A 363 -3.83 13.39 -29.09
CA ARG A 363 -3.50 14.71 -29.65
C ARG A 363 -2.08 15.14 -29.28
N GLU A 364 -1.69 15.00 -28.02
CA GLU A 364 -0.33 15.34 -27.58
C GLU A 364 0.73 14.42 -28.23
N ARG A 365 0.40 13.15 -28.50
CA ARG A 365 1.25 12.24 -29.28
C ARG A 365 1.42 12.67 -30.76
N ARG A 366 0.52 13.47 -31.30
CA ARG A 366 0.55 13.95 -32.71
C ARG A 366 0.74 12.82 -33.73
N GLY A 367 0.00 11.73 -33.57
CA GLY A 367 0.06 10.57 -34.44
C GLY A 367 1.30 9.67 -34.24
N GLN A 368 2.15 9.96 -33.25
CA GLN A 368 3.29 9.08 -32.94
C GLN A 368 2.81 7.88 -32.14
N THR A 369 3.19 6.70 -32.59
CA THR A 369 2.91 5.45 -31.90
C THR A 369 4.21 4.82 -31.38
N SER A 370 4.12 4.04 -30.32
CA SER A 370 5.25 3.31 -29.75
C SER A 370 4.82 1.94 -29.26
N THR A 371 5.71 0.98 -29.32
CA THR A 371 5.54 -0.33 -28.72
C THR A 371 6.14 -0.43 -27.31
N ARG A 372 6.78 0.67 -26.83
CA ARG A 372 7.46 0.72 -25.53
C ARG A 372 7.06 1.97 -24.78
N ILE A 373 6.83 1.83 -23.46
CA ILE A 373 6.39 2.94 -22.61
C ILE A 373 7.45 4.04 -22.58
N GLN A 374 8.73 3.71 -22.48
CA GLN A 374 9.83 4.67 -22.44
C GLN A 374 9.88 5.64 -23.63
N THR A 375 9.34 5.23 -24.76
CA THR A 375 9.37 6.01 -26.01
C THR A 375 8.00 6.52 -26.44
N SER A 376 6.94 6.30 -25.65
CA SER A 376 5.57 6.71 -25.99
C SER A 376 5.33 8.22 -25.85
N ARG A 377 6.22 8.96 -25.20
CA ARG A 377 6.19 10.40 -24.89
C ARG A 377 5.04 10.86 -24.00
N GLU A 378 3.82 10.42 -24.28
CA GLU A 378 2.60 10.85 -23.61
C GLU A 378 1.80 9.62 -23.20
N ILE A 379 1.41 9.52 -21.93
CA ILE A 379 0.60 8.40 -21.42
C ILE A 379 -0.27 8.87 -20.25
N MET A 380 -1.49 8.35 -20.17
CA MET A 380 -2.35 8.54 -19.00
C MET A 380 -2.30 7.31 -18.10
N LEU A 381 -2.23 7.52 -16.79
CA LEU A 381 -2.37 6.48 -15.78
C LEU A 381 -3.74 6.58 -15.12
N THR A 382 -4.35 5.42 -14.92
CA THR A 382 -5.63 5.32 -14.24
C THR A 382 -5.64 4.18 -13.20
N LEU A 383 -6.41 4.40 -12.13
CA LEU A 383 -6.84 3.33 -11.22
C LEU A 383 -8.12 2.65 -11.71
N ASN A 384 -8.78 3.21 -12.72
CA ASN A 384 -9.99 2.66 -13.33
C ASN A 384 -9.63 1.74 -14.49
N GLY A 385 -9.75 0.49 -14.29
CA GLY A 385 -9.27 -0.35 -15.31
C GLY A 385 -10.25 -0.69 -16.41
N ILE A 386 -11.53 -0.38 -16.27
CA ILE A 386 -12.43 -0.35 -17.43
C ILE A 386 -11.87 0.62 -18.46
N VAL A 387 -11.44 1.81 -18.02
CA VAL A 387 -10.84 2.83 -18.88
C VAL A 387 -9.54 2.33 -19.51
N ALA A 388 -8.65 1.72 -18.74
CA ALA A 388 -7.40 1.15 -19.25
C ALA A 388 -7.65 0.02 -20.27
N ASN A 389 -8.59 -0.89 -19.97
CA ASN A 389 -8.96 -1.99 -20.87
C ASN A 389 -9.57 -1.48 -22.18
N VAL A 390 -10.50 -0.53 -22.10
CA VAL A 390 -11.13 0.04 -23.30
C VAL A 390 -10.09 0.78 -24.14
N SER A 391 -9.18 1.55 -23.54
CA SER A 391 -8.09 2.22 -24.27
C SER A 391 -7.21 1.22 -25.02
N LYS A 392 -6.87 0.08 -24.38
CA LYS A 392 -6.11 -1.01 -25.01
C LYS A 392 -6.86 -1.64 -26.18
N ASN A 393 -8.15 -1.94 -25.99
CA ASN A 393 -8.98 -2.56 -27.03
C ASN A 393 -9.25 -1.59 -28.20
N TYR A 394 -9.42 -0.30 -27.92
CA TYR A 394 -9.58 0.74 -28.91
C TYR A 394 -8.34 0.83 -29.80
N GLU A 395 -7.14 0.88 -29.22
CA GLU A 395 -5.87 0.89 -29.93
C GLU A 395 -5.70 -0.36 -30.78
N SER A 396 -5.96 -1.56 -30.24
CA SER A 396 -5.85 -2.83 -30.95
C SER A 396 -6.80 -2.94 -32.15
N ASN A 397 -7.97 -2.30 -32.08
CA ASN A 397 -8.95 -2.26 -33.17
C ASN A 397 -8.62 -1.25 -34.26
N GLN A 398 -7.87 -0.19 -33.93
CA GLN A 398 -7.48 0.88 -34.85
C GLN A 398 -6.13 0.60 -35.54
N SER A 399 -5.25 -0.14 -34.88
CA SER A 399 -3.87 -0.34 -35.28
C SER A 399 -3.70 -1.61 -36.12
N ILE A 400 -3.05 -1.46 -37.26
CA ILE A 400 -2.60 -2.58 -38.12
C ILE A 400 -1.54 -3.43 -37.38
N ASN A 401 -0.92 -2.90 -36.31
CA ASN A 401 0.08 -3.55 -35.50
C ASN A 401 -0.44 -3.73 -34.07
N ALA A 402 -0.86 -4.93 -33.72
CA ALA A 402 -1.10 -5.33 -32.33
C ALA A 402 0.20 -5.12 -31.52
N GLY A 403 0.18 -4.26 -30.48
CA GLY A 403 1.32 -4.06 -29.60
C GLY A 403 1.74 -2.62 -29.36
N HIS A 404 1.01 -1.64 -29.91
CA HIS A 404 1.23 -0.22 -29.56
C HIS A 404 0.80 0.05 -28.12
N ILE A 405 1.51 0.97 -27.46
CA ILE A 405 1.15 1.45 -26.14
C ILE A 405 -0.14 2.24 -26.20
N PRO A 406 -1.21 1.85 -25.48
CA PRO A 406 -2.46 2.59 -25.43
C PRO A 406 -2.26 4.01 -24.90
N ALA A 407 -3.22 4.90 -25.16
CA ALA A 407 -3.20 6.25 -24.59
C ALA A 407 -3.34 6.22 -23.05
N CYS A 408 -4.11 5.27 -22.53
CA CYS A 408 -4.31 5.10 -21.10
C CYS A 408 -3.96 3.67 -20.68
N ILE A 409 -3.19 3.50 -19.59
CA ILE A 409 -2.83 2.23 -18.98
C ILE A 409 -3.10 2.25 -17.47
N SER A 410 -3.17 1.06 -16.87
CA SER A 410 -3.32 0.97 -15.42
C SER A 410 -2.02 1.39 -14.70
N ALA A 411 -2.19 1.98 -13.50
CA ALA A 411 -1.09 2.33 -12.62
C ALA A 411 -0.21 1.11 -12.28
N ASP A 412 -0.82 -0.07 -12.14
CA ASP A 412 -0.10 -1.31 -11.84
C ASP A 412 0.79 -1.78 -12.98
N LEU A 413 0.31 -1.71 -14.23
CA LEU A 413 1.13 -2.05 -15.40
C LEU A 413 2.31 -1.08 -15.55
N PHE A 414 2.06 0.21 -15.33
CA PHE A 414 3.13 1.20 -15.35
C PHE A 414 4.16 0.96 -14.24
N GLY A 415 3.70 0.67 -13.02
CA GLY A 415 4.55 0.27 -11.90
C GLY A 415 5.40 -0.98 -12.24
N ALA A 416 4.79 -2.00 -12.83
CA ALA A 416 5.52 -3.20 -13.24
C ALA A 416 6.64 -2.90 -14.26
N VAL A 417 6.43 -1.94 -15.16
CA VAL A 417 7.47 -1.50 -16.10
C VAL A 417 8.55 -0.68 -15.40
N LEU A 418 8.18 0.22 -14.48
CA LEU A 418 9.15 1.01 -13.69
C LEU A 418 10.07 0.16 -12.82
N TRP A 419 9.54 -0.90 -12.23
CA TRP A 419 10.27 -1.79 -11.33
C TRP A 419 10.65 -3.13 -11.96
N LEU A 420 10.65 -3.24 -13.30
CA LEU A 420 10.90 -4.51 -14.00
C LEU A 420 12.22 -5.17 -13.56
N PHE A 421 13.25 -4.36 -13.31
CA PHE A 421 14.56 -4.83 -12.85
C PHE A 421 14.75 -4.76 -11.32
N SER A 422 13.69 -4.44 -10.57
CA SER A 422 13.66 -4.40 -9.10
C SER A 422 12.41 -5.12 -8.58
N PRO A 423 12.26 -6.44 -8.81
CA PRO A 423 11.01 -7.18 -8.52
C PRO A 423 10.60 -7.08 -7.06
N VAL A 424 11.55 -7.06 -6.12
CA VAL A 424 11.27 -6.93 -4.68
C VAL A 424 10.59 -5.60 -4.34
N GLU A 425 11.01 -4.50 -4.96
CA GLU A 425 10.37 -3.19 -4.79
C GLU A 425 8.94 -3.22 -5.36
N PHE A 426 8.75 -3.85 -6.52
CA PHE A 426 7.42 -3.99 -7.11
C PHE A 426 6.48 -4.84 -6.25
N VAL A 427 6.96 -5.93 -5.66
CA VAL A 427 6.17 -6.73 -4.72
C VAL A 427 5.75 -5.89 -3.50
N ASN A 428 6.62 -5.02 -2.98
CA ASN A 428 6.29 -4.13 -1.87
C ASN A 428 5.24 -3.07 -2.26
N TYR A 429 5.31 -2.54 -3.47
CA TYR A 429 4.26 -1.70 -4.04
C TYR A 429 2.95 -2.47 -4.17
N GLN A 430 3.00 -3.67 -4.75
CA GLN A 430 1.82 -4.50 -5.01
C GLN A 430 1.13 -4.99 -3.73
N LYS A 431 1.87 -5.20 -2.63
CA LYS A 431 1.26 -5.45 -1.31
C LYS A 431 0.30 -4.36 -0.90
N LYS A 432 0.66 -3.10 -1.12
CA LYS A 432 -0.20 -1.96 -0.77
C LYS A 432 -1.41 -1.87 -1.70
N GLN A 433 -1.22 -2.09 -3.00
CA GLN A 433 -2.30 -2.10 -3.98
C GLN A 433 -3.32 -3.21 -3.69
N LEU A 434 -2.85 -4.44 -3.51
CA LEU A 434 -3.70 -5.58 -3.15
C LEU A 434 -4.52 -5.31 -1.87
N LEU A 435 -3.89 -4.70 -0.86
CA LEU A 435 -4.57 -4.34 0.38
C LEU A 435 -5.64 -3.26 0.15
N ALA A 436 -5.33 -2.25 -0.65
CA ALA A 436 -6.27 -1.20 -1.01
C ALA A 436 -7.47 -1.75 -1.78
N ASP A 437 -7.25 -2.68 -2.71
CA ASP A 437 -8.30 -3.35 -3.47
C ASP A 437 -9.19 -4.21 -2.57
N CYS A 438 -8.59 -4.93 -1.60
CA CYS A 438 -9.35 -5.68 -0.61
C CYS A 438 -10.23 -4.76 0.24
N TYR A 439 -9.72 -3.62 0.71
CA TYR A 439 -10.53 -2.64 1.44
C TYR A 439 -11.64 -2.05 0.58
N GLY A 440 -11.36 -1.73 -0.69
CA GLY A 440 -12.36 -1.26 -1.64
C GLY A 440 -13.50 -2.27 -1.83
N ALA A 441 -13.15 -3.52 -2.05
CA ALA A 441 -14.09 -4.60 -2.26
C ALA A 441 -14.89 -5.02 -1.01
N LEU A 442 -14.39 -4.74 0.19
CA LEU A 442 -15.09 -4.95 1.45
C LEU A 442 -16.01 -3.77 1.83
N ARG A 443 -16.13 -2.74 1.00
CA ARG A 443 -17.11 -1.68 1.21
C ARG A 443 -18.49 -2.10 0.72
N PRO A 444 -19.56 -1.77 1.47
CA PRO A 444 -20.92 -2.06 1.03
C PRO A 444 -21.27 -1.23 -0.22
N ASN A 445 -21.92 -1.85 -1.18
CA ASN A 445 -22.39 -1.15 -2.36
C ASN A 445 -23.52 -0.15 -2.04
N LYS A 446 -23.79 0.78 -2.96
CA LYS A 446 -24.78 1.83 -2.80
C LYS A 446 -26.18 1.28 -2.50
N LYS A 447 -26.58 0.17 -3.13
CA LYS A 447 -27.90 -0.45 -2.94
C LYS A 447 -28.06 -0.97 -1.51
N LEU A 448 -27.05 -1.66 -0.96
CA LEU A 448 -27.05 -2.16 0.41
C LEU A 448 -27.08 -1.01 1.43
N LEU A 449 -26.30 0.05 1.18
CA LEU A 449 -26.32 1.25 2.03
C LEU A 449 -27.68 1.96 2.01
N THR A 450 -28.28 2.11 0.84
CA THR A 450 -29.61 2.75 0.73
C THR A 450 -30.66 1.97 1.49
N GLN A 451 -30.68 0.63 1.40
CA GLN A 451 -31.59 -0.20 2.18
C GLN A 451 -31.34 -0.07 3.69
N TYR A 452 -30.07 -0.07 4.08
CA TYR A 452 -29.71 0.08 5.47
C TYR A 452 -30.23 1.41 6.04
N VAL A 453 -29.97 2.53 5.35
CA VAL A 453 -30.46 3.85 5.80
C VAL A 453 -31.98 3.92 5.81
N GLU A 454 -32.66 3.28 4.85
CA GLU A 454 -34.12 3.21 4.85
C GLU A 454 -34.65 2.41 6.04
N SER A 455 -34.03 1.26 6.36
CA SER A 455 -34.40 0.49 7.57
C SER A 455 -34.21 1.29 8.86
N LEU A 456 -33.15 2.12 8.94
CA LEU A 456 -32.97 3.03 10.08
C LEU A 456 -34.07 4.08 10.17
N ARG A 457 -34.54 4.64 9.05
CA ARG A 457 -35.64 5.61 9.01
C ARG A 457 -36.94 4.98 9.51
N LEU A 458 -37.24 3.77 9.07
CA LEU A 458 -38.40 3.01 9.53
C LEU A 458 -38.33 2.73 11.02
N ALA A 459 -37.19 2.26 11.54
CA ALA A 459 -36.97 2.01 12.96
C ALA A 459 -37.11 3.28 13.83
N ARG A 460 -36.59 4.43 13.34
CA ARG A 460 -36.79 5.72 14.02
C ARG A 460 -38.25 6.13 14.04
N ASN A 461 -38.96 6.02 12.93
CA ASN A 461 -40.37 6.38 12.84
C ASN A 461 -41.25 5.46 13.70
N ALA A 462 -40.85 4.20 13.90
CA ALA A 462 -41.50 3.26 14.82
C ALA A 462 -41.13 3.49 16.30
N GLY A 463 -40.20 4.42 16.59
CA GLY A 463 -39.76 4.68 17.96
C GLY A 463 -38.80 3.62 18.54
N GLU A 464 -38.24 2.73 17.69
CA GLU A 464 -37.33 1.65 18.11
C GLU A 464 -35.91 2.15 18.37
N ILE A 465 -35.53 3.25 17.72
CA ILE A 465 -34.24 3.93 17.92
C ILE A 465 -34.47 5.43 18.16
N ASP A 466 -33.67 6.01 19.05
CA ASP A 466 -33.70 7.45 19.29
C ASP A 466 -32.95 8.23 18.20
N GLU A 467 -33.12 9.56 18.19
CA GLU A 467 -32.52 10.45 17.20
C GLU A 467 -30.98 10.39 17.23
N LYS A 468 -30.36 10.26 18.41
CA LYS A 468 -28.89 10.19 18.54
C LYS A 468 -28.35 8.92 17.89
N LYS A 469 -28.98 7.78 18.18
CA LYS A 469 -28.63 6.48 17.58
C LYS A 469 -28.84 6.51 16.07
N PHE A 470 -29.95 7.07 15.62
CA PHE A 470 -30.25 7.23 14.20
C PHE A 470 -29.16 8.06 13.49
N LEU A 471 -28.82 9.23 14.03
CA LEU A 471 -27.79 10.11 13.45
C LEU A 471 -26.41 9.43 13.41
N PHE A 472 -25.99 8.81 14.50
CA PHE A 472 -24.76 8.05 14.57
C PHE A 472 -24.71 6.95 13.48
N MET A 473 -25.71 6.08 13.45
CA MET A 473 -25.75 4.94 12.52
C MET A 473 -25.93 5.36 11.07
N ARG A 474 -26.47 6.55 10.80
CA ARG A 474 -26.62 7.09 9.45
C ARG A 474 -25.34 7.76 8.93
N SER A 475 -24.49 8.29 9.82
CA SER A 475 -23.40 9.17 9.42
C SER A 475 -22.00 8.59 9.64
N HIS A 476 -21.84 7.59 10.50
CA HIS A 476 -20.51 7.14 10.91
C HIS A 476 -19.96 6.03 10.01
N SER A 477 -18.69 6.15 9.56
CA SER A 477 -18.03 5.21 8.64
C SER A 477 -17.84 3.79 9.23
N VAL A 478 -17.80 3.64 10.56
CA VAL A 478 -17.73 2.33 11.24
C VAL A 478 -18.87 1.39 10.86
N VAL A 479 -19.99 1.95 10.39
CA VAL A 479 -21.16 1.21 9.90
C VAL A 479 -20.82 0.34 8.69
N TYR A 480 -19.90 0.76 7.81
CA TYR A 480 -19.56 -0.01 6.61
C TYR A 480 -19.04 -1.40 6.96
N ASP A 481 -18.04 -1.47 7.85
CA ASP A 481 -17.45 -2.73 8.25
C ASP A 481 -18.45 -3.64 8.97
N ALA A 482 -19.27 -3.06 9.85
CA ALA A 482 -20.29 -3.80 10.57
C ALA A 482 -21.37 -4.34 9.62
N LEU A 483 -21.84 -3.51 8.66
CA LEU A 483 -22.82 -3.92 7.66
C LEU A 483 -22.29 -5.05 6.78
N MET A 484 -21.05 -4.95 6.33
CA MET A 484 -20.40 -6.01 5.53
C MET A 484 -20.21 -7.29 6.34
N ASN A 485 -19.88 -7.22 7.63
CA ASN A 485 -19.73 -8.40 8.48
C ASN A 485 -21.07 -9.11 8.68
N VAL A 486 -22.13 -8.36 8.95
CA VAL A 486 -23.48 -8.90 9.18
C VAL A 486 -24.05 -9.51 7.89
N THR A 487 -23.97 -8.77 6.79
CA THR A 487 -24.55 -9.22 5.51
C THR A 487 -23.60 -10.10 4.70
N ARG A 488 -22.30 -10.12 5.04
CA ARG A 488 -21.22 -10.77 4.25
C ARG A 488 -21.19 -10.27 2.81
N GLY A 489 -21.56 -9.00 2.59
CA GLY A 489 -21.68 -8.38 1.28
C GLY A 489 -22.89 -8.84 0.45
N ASP A 490 -23.67 -9.77 0.95
CA ASP A 490 -24.82 -10.33 0.25
C ASP A 490 -26.12 -9.58 0.58
N TYR A 491 -26.67 -8.93 -0.43
CA TYR A 491 -27.94 -8.21 -0.35
C TYR A 491 -29.12 -9.13 0.08
N ALA A 492 -29.11 -10.40 -0.30
CA ALA A 492 -30.18 -11.35 0.04
C ALA A 492 -30.22 -11.67 1.55
N ARG A 493 -29.14 -11.40 2.29
CA ARG A 493 -29.09 -11.57 3.75
C ARG A 493 -29.63 -10.37 4.51
N PHE A 494 -29.89 -9.25 3.82
CA PHE A 494 -30.45 -8.07 4.45
C PHE A 494 -31.92 -8.34 4.86
N ASN A 495 -32.24 -8.05 6.11
CA ASN A 495 -33.59 -8.21 6.67
C ASN A 495 -33.94 -7.06 7.63
N GLU A 496 -35.13 -7.01 8.14
CA GLU A 496 -35.63 -5.95 9.02
C GLU A 496 -34.84 -5.81 10.33
N ARG A 497 -34.09 -6.84 10.76
CA ARG A 497 -33.28 -6.84 11.98
C ARG A 497 -31.83 -6.44 11.73
N THR A 498 -31.39 -6.35 10.48
CA THR A 498 -29.98 -6.08 10.12
C THR A 498 -29.44 -4.83 10.77
N TYR A 499 -30.23 -3.74 10.91
CA TYR A 499 -29.75 -2.54 11.58
C TYR A 499 -29.44 -2.75 13.08
N ARG A 500 -30.15 -3.67 13.76
CA ARG A 500 -29.85 -4.04 15.15
C ARG A 500 -28.57 -4.85 15.23
N GLU A 501 -28.43 -5.85 14.36
CA GLU A 501 -27.24 -6.69 14.28
C GLU A 501 -25.99 -5.85 13.95
N VAL A 502 -26.09 -4.84 13.07
CA VAL A 502 -25.03 -3.87 12.78
C VAL A 502 -24.66 -3.06 14.03
N PHE A 503 -25.64 -2.63 14.78
CA PHE A 503 -25.38 -1.89 16.02
C PHE A 503 -24.71 -2.76 17.08
N ASP A 504 -25.18 -3.97 17.26
CA ASP A 504 -24.59 -4.94 18.20
C ASP A 504 -23.14 -5.27 17.81
N GLU A 505 -22.85 -5.49 16.53
CA GLU A 505 -21.50 -5.68 15.99
C GLU A 505 -20.57 -4.50 16.30
N ILE A 506 -21.07 -3.24 16.15
CA ILE A 506 -20.30 -2.04 16.48
C ILE A 506 -20.00 -2.00 17.98
N GLN A 507 -20.98 -2.32 18.83
CA GLN A 507 -20.78 -2.33 20.28
C GLN A 507 -19.80 -3.42 20.72
N GLU A 508 -19.89 -4.63 20.14
CA GLU A 508 -18.97 -5.72 20.45
C GLU A 508 -17.52 -5.37 20.05
N LYS A 509 -17.34 -4.78 18.87
CA LYS A 509 -16.00 -4.33 18.44
C LYS A 509 -15.43 -3.25 19.33
N ALA A 510 -16.24 -2.26 19.69
CA ALA A 510 -15.80 -1.19 20.61
C ALA A 510 -15.43 -1.75 21.99
N ALA A 511 -16.23 -2.70 22.52
CA ALA A 511 -15.93 -3.36 23.78
C ALA A 511 -14.65 -4.22 23.72
N GLN A 512 -14.41 -4.88 22.58
CA GLN A 512 -13.19 -5.68 22.36
C GLN A 512 -11.95 -4.78 22.25
N GLN A 513 -12.03 -3.70 21.47
CA GLN A 513 -10.94 -2.72 21.36
C GLN A 513 -10.56 -2.13 22.73
N TYR A 514 -11.56 -1.78 23.52
CA TYR A 514 -11.32 -1.29 24.88
C TYR A 514 -10.62 -2.33 25.76
N LYS A 515 -11.01 -3.61 25.67
CA LYS A 515 -10.32 -4.69 26.40
C LYS A 515 -8.87 -4.84 25.95
N ASP A 516 -8.65 -4.86 24.64
CA ASP A 516 -7.31 -5.02 24.05
C ASP A 516 -6.39 -3.85 24.45
N GLU A 517 -6.93 -2.61 24.48
CA GLU A 517 -6.19 -1.44 24.96
C GLU A 517 -5.85 -1.54 26.46
N VAL A 518 -6.80 -1.97 27.28
CA VAL A 518 -6.56 -2.17 28.73
C VAL A 518 -5.51 -3.25 28.97
N GLU A 519 -5.55 -4.35 28.20
CA GLU A 519 -4.53 -5.42 28.29
C GLU A 519 -3.15 -4.94 27.82
N ALA A 520 -3.10 -4.18 26.72
CA ALA A 520 -1.86 -3.58 26.23
C ALA A 520 -1.25 -2.60 27.23
N HIS A 521 -2.10 -1.75 27.84
CA HIS A 521 -1.68 -0.84 28.93
C HIS A 521 -1.17 -1.59 30.14
N LYS A 522 -1.83 -2.69 30.53
CA LYS A 522 -1.40 -3.53 31.65
C LYS A 522 -0.04 -4.16 31.38
N HIS A 523 0.14 -4.74 30.18
CA HIS A 523 1.41 -5.35 29.76
C HIS A 523 2.55 -4.31 29.71
N THR A 524 2.28 -3.12 29.22
CA THR A 524 3.24 -2.01 29.18
C THR A 524 3.63 -1.57 30.60
N LYS A 525 2.66 -1.51 31.52
CA LYS A 525 2.92 -1.18 32.92
C LYS A 525 3.72 -2.26 33.65
N GLU A 526 3.47 -3.54 33.36
CA GLU A 526 4.21 -4.68 33.90
C GLU A 526 5.66 -4.71 33.39
N THR A 527 5.88 -4.47 32.09
CA THR A 527 7.22 -4.39 31.49
C THR A 527 8.02 -3.19 31.99
N LEU A 528 7.36 -2.03 32.18
CA LEU A 528 7.98 -0.87 32.81
C LEU A 528 8.32 -1.13 34.29
N GLY A 529 7.43 -1.82 35.03
CA GLY A 529 7.66 -2.24 36.40
C GLY A 529 8.87 -3.18 36.54
N GLN A 530 8.99 -4.17 35.65
CA GLN A 530 10.13 -5.09 35.59
C GLN A 530 11.44 -4.36 35.23
N SER A 531 11.39 -3.48 34.22
CA SER A 531 12.56 -2.68 33.84
C SER A 531 13.02 -1.72 34.92
N ASN A 532 12.07 -1.14 35.68
CA ASN A 532 12.42 -0.30 36.83
C ASN A 532 12.98 -1.11 38.01
N SER A 533 12.42 -2.29 38.29
CA SER A 533 12.95 -3.21 39.31
C SER A 533 14.38 -3.70 38.97
N GLU A 534 14.65 -4.00 37.70
CA GLU A 534 16.03 -4.36 37.26
C GLU A 534 17.00 -3.18 37.37
N LYS A 535 16.51 -1.94 37.09
CA LYS A 535 17.31 -0.73 37.26
C LYS A 535 17.56 -0.43 38.74
N ASP A 536 16.57 -0.61 39.61
CA ASP A 536 16.69 -0.42 41.05
C ASP A 536 17.67 -1.44 41.65
N HIS A 537 17.61 -2.72 41.21
CA HIS A 537 18.55 -3.76 41.60
C HIS A 537 19.98 -3.45 41.13
N LYS A 538 20.13 -2.88 39.93
CA LYS A 538 21.42 -2.48 39.39
C LYS A 538 21.98 -1.24 40.07
N ILE A 539 21.10 -0.34 40.51
CA ILE A 539 21.46 0.86 41.33
C ILE A 539 21.88 0.38 42.74
N GLU A 540 21.18 -0.59 43.30
CA GLU A 540 21.52 -1.17 44.60
C GLU A 540 22.85 -1.94 44.58
N GLU A 541 23.09 -2.73 43.53
CA GLU A 541 24.37 -3.43 43.30
C GLU A 541 25.52 -2.43 43.07
N LEU A 542 25.27 -1.36 42.29
CA LEU A 542 26.25 -0.28 42.09
C LEU A 542 26.51 0.51 43.38
N SER A 543 25.47 0.77 44.18
CA SER A 543 25.61 1.44 45.46
C SER A 543 26.34 0.62 46.49
N ALA A 544 26.13 -0.72 46.51
CA ALA A 544 26.86 -1.67 47.33
C ALA A 544 28.35 -1.79 46.92
N LYS A 545 28.62 -1.80 45.60
CA LYS A 545 30.00 -1.76 45.08
C LYS A 545 30.69 -0.43 45.38
N LEU A 546 29.97 0.69 45.32
CA LEU A 546 30.47 2.00 45.73
C LEU A 546 30.84 2.03 47.21
N LYS A 547 29.95 1.49 48.07
CA LYS A 547 30.19 1.42 49.51
C LYS A 547 31.36 0.53 49.86
N ALA A 548 31.52 -0.62 49.17
CA ALA A 548 32.67 -1.50 49.31
C ALA A 548 33.99 -0.85 48.82
N MET A 549 33.91 0.00 47.80
CA MET A 549 35.05 0.80 47.34
C MET A 549 35.39 1.95 48.31
N GLU A 550 34.39 2.59 48.92
CA GLU A 550 34.61 3.61 49.96
C GLU A 550 35.31 3.04 51.18
N ASP A 551 34.91 1.86 51.69
CA ASP A 551 35.54 1.19 52.82
C ASP A 551 36.96 0.69 52.52
N ALA A 552 37.28 0.36 51.23
CA ALA A 552 38.61 -0.02 50.78
C ALA A 552 39.58 1.18 50.61
N THR A 553 39.03 2.37 50.46
CA THR A 553 39.79 3.59 50.06
C THR A 553 40.10 4.58 51.17
N GLU A 554 39.66 4.36 52.42
CA GLU A 554 40.12 5.19 53.54
C GLU A 554 41.66 5.23 53.72
N LYS A 555 42.37 4.26 53.19
CA LYS A 555 43.85 4.19 53.20
C LYS A 555 44.53 4.82 51.96
N ASP A 556 43.77 5.02 50.83
CA ASP A 556 44.38 5.45 49.56
C ASP A 556 43.92 6.87 49.09
N ILE A 557 43.16 7.57 49.92
CA ILE A 557 42.48 8.84 49.59
C ILE A 557 43.43 10.00 49.35
N LYS A 558 44.69 9.99 49.82
CA LYS A 558 45.60 11.14 49.67
C LYS A 558 46.14 11.34 48.25
N SER A 559 46.07 10.34 47.35
CA SER A 559 46.62 10.45 45.98
C SER A 559 45.59 10.57 44.86
N ARG A 560 44.28 10.29 45.08
CA ARG A 560 43.26 10.20 44.02
C ARG A 560 42.22 11.30 44.00
N ALA A 561 42.31 12.32 44.83
CA ALA A 561 41.32 13.43 44.88
C ALA A 561 41.14 14.18 43.54
N LYS A 562 42.11 14.11 42.63
CA LYS A 562 42.00 14.72 41.28
C LYS A 562 41.23 13.87 40.27
N VAL A 563 41.13 12.54 40.45
CA VAL A 563 40.43 11.62 39.53
C VAL A 563 38.95 11.58 39.84
N TRP A 564 38.58 11.70 41.12
CA TRP A 564 37.17 11.63 41.56
C TRP A 564 36.31 12.81 41.09
N GLY A 565 36.87 14.00 40.99
CA GLY A 565 36.17 15.17 40.45
C GLY A 565 35.71 14.96 39.01
N TRP A 566 36.47 14.18 38.24
CA TRP A 566 36.14 13.88 36.84
C TRP A 566 35.06 12.82 36.70
N ILE A 567 35.05 11.78 37.53
CA ILE A 567 34.08 10.69 37.52
C ILE A 567 32.69 11.18 37.93
N TYR A 568 32.63 12.05 38.94
CA TYR A 568 31.35 12.67 39.34
C TYR A 568 30.73 13.53 38.25
N THR A 569 31.54 14.27 37.50
CA THR A 569 31.03 15.11 36.40
C THR A 569 30.46 14.28 35.24
N VAL A 570 31.11 13.13 34.93
CA VAL A 570 30.67 12.27 33.84
C VAL A 570 29.42 11.46 34.22
N CYS A 571 29.30 10.94 35.44
CA CYS A 571 28.15 10.17 35.88
C CYS A 571 26.87 11.02 36.05
N PHE A 572 26.99 12.25 36.54
CA PHE A 572 25.84 13.12 36.76
C PHE A 572 25.43 13.94 35.55
N ALA A 573 26.30 14.19 34.60
CA ALA A 573 25.96 14.84 33.34
C ALA A 573 25.51 13.85 32.26
N GLY A 574 26.04 12.62 32.23
CA GLY A 574 25.77 11.63 31.19
C GLY A 574 24.47 10.82 31.42
N LEU A 575 24.19 10.43 32.66
CA LEU A 575 23.03 9.59 32.97
C LEU A 575 21.66 10.25 32.68
N PRO A 576 21.39 11.52 33.03
CA PRO A 576 20.16 12.20 32.65
C PRO A 576 20.00 12.35 31.15
N TYR A 577 21.10 12.52 30.41
CA TYR A 577 21.06 12.65 28.95
C TYR A 577 20.67 11.32 28.28
N VAL A 578 21.19 10.20 28.74
CA VAL A 578 20.85 8.85 28.25
C VAL A 578 19.41 8.50 28.63
N LEU A 579 18.95 8.87 29.82
CA LEU A 579 17.56 8.65 30.25
C LEU A 579 16.57 9.48 29.39
N LEU A 580 16.93 10.70 29.02
CA LEU A 580 16.13 11.55 28.14
C LEU A 580 16.02 10.97 26.73
N LEU A 581 17.12 10.42 26.20
CA LEU A 581 17.14 9.76 24.89
C LEU A 581 16.31 8.46 24.87
N THR A 582 16.35 7.65 25.94
CA THR A 582 15.53 6.43 26.01
C THR A 582 14.04 6.74 26.17
N VAL A 583 13.67 7.78 26.90
CA VAL A 583 12.29 8.26 27.00
C VAL A 583 11.80 8.82 25.64
N MET A 584 12.64 9.52 24.90
CA MET A 584 12.32 10.01 23.54
C MET A 584 12.09 8.87 22.55
N GLU A 585 12.89 7.79 22.62
CA GLU A 585 12.71 6.61 21.75
C GLU A 585 11.45 5.81 22.12
N ILE A 586 11.12 5.69 23.41
CA ILE A 586 9.87 5.05 23.87
C ILE A 586 8.64 5.87 23.45
N LEU A 587 8.71 7.19 23.53
CA LEU A 587 7.64 8.07 23.06
C LEU A 587 7.45 7.99 21.53
N LYS A 588 8.52 7.85 20.75
CA LYS A 588 8.43 7.60 19.30
C LYS A 588 7.71 6.30 18.96
N LEU A 589 7.95 5.24 19.73
CA LEU A 589 7.34 3.92 19.53
C LEU A 589 5.84 3.89 19.88
N ILE A 590 5.40 4.70 20.82
CA ILE A 590 3.98 4.83 21.25
C ILE A 590 3.19 5.69 20.26
N TYR A 591 3.85 6.56 19.48
CA TYR A 591 3.23 7.66 18.73
C TYR A 591 2.79 7.33 17.29
N VAL A 592 2.99 6.13 16.81
CA VAL A 592 2.75 5.78 15.38
C VAL A 592 1.27 5.57 15.03
N ASN A 593 0.33 5.52 15.97
CA ASN A 593 -1.02 5.01 15.66
C ASN A 593 -2.26 5.83 16.04
N THR A 594 -2.18 7.13 16.39
CA THR A 594 -3.42 7.91 16.63
C THR A 594 -3.30 9.40 16.28
N THR A 595 -4.15 9.89 15.38
CA THR A 595 -3.98 11.17 14.67
C THR A 595 -4.40 12.46 15.42
N LEU A 596 -5.21 12.45 16.45
CA LEU A 596 -5.60 13.67 17.17
C LEU A 596 -5.05 13.73 18.60
N LEU A 597 -5.08 12.63 19.34
CA LEU A 597 -4.41 12.54 20.64
C LEU A 597 -2.89 12.78 20.50
N GLY A 598 -2.36 12.53 19.32
CA GLY A 598 -0.98 12.70 18.93
C GLY A 598 -0.45 14.10 19.08
N TRP A 599 -1.14 15.09 18.61
CA TRP A 599 -0.70 16.49 18.66
C TRP A 599 -0.77 17.10 20.06
N ILE A 600 -1.77 16.70 20.86
CA ILE A 600 -1.89 17.17 22.26
C ILE A 600 -0.78 16.56 23.13
N ALA A 601 -0.46 15.29 22.92
CA ALA A 601 0.61 14.64 23.66
C ALA A 601 2.01 15.09 23.17
N ALA A 602 2.19 15.47 21.88
CA ALA A 602 3.42 16.10 21.40
C ALA A 602 3.64 17.48 22.05
N GLY A 603 2.61 18.28 22.13
CA GLY A 603 2.64 19.54 22.85
C GLY A 603 2.98 19.37 24.32
N ALA A 604 2.36 18.40 24.98
CA ALA A 604 2.63 18.07 26.38
C ALA A 604 4.06 17.52 26.59
N ALA A 605 4.55 16.67 25.68
CA ALA A 605 5.92 16.14 25.74
C ALA A 605 6.98 17.22 25.55
N VAL A 606 6.75 18.18 24.65
CA VAL A 606 7.65 19.35 24.47
C VAL A 606 7.65 20.23 25.71
N ILE A 607 6.48 20.49 26.30
CA ILE A 607 6.39 21.28 27.55
C ILE A 607 7.08 20.56 28.71
N ILE A 608 6.88 19.25 28.85
CA ILE A 608 7.56 18.43 29.86
C ILE A 608 9.08 18.41 29.64
N ALA A 609 9.55 18.31 28.40
CA ALA A 609 10.97 18.37 28.07
C ALA A 609 11.59 19.72 28.40
N ILE A 610 10.89 20.82 28.15
CA ILE A 610 11.34 22.19 28.51
C ILE A 610 11.38 22.35 30.04
N ILE A 611 10.36 21.85 30.77
CA ILE A 611 10.33 21.88 32.23
C ILE A 611 11.48 21.04 32.82
N LEU A 612 11.74 19.85 32.28
CA LEU A 612 12.84 18.99 32.73
C LEU A 612 14.22 19.61 32.40
N ALA A 613 14.37 20.27 31.26
CA ALA A 613 15.61 20.97 30.89
C ALA A 613 15.88 22.18 31.78
N THR A 614 14.83 22.95 32.14
CA THR A 614 14.98 24.10 33.05
C THR A 614 15.24 23.66 34.49
N LEU A 615 14.60 22.60 34.98
CA LEU A 615 14.89 21.97 36.27
C LEU A 615 16.31 21.43 36.34
N PHE A 616 16.81 20.81 35.26
CA PHE A 616 18.19 20.32 35.16
C PHE A 616 19.23 21.43 35.26
N GLU A 617 19.02 22.56 34.56
CA GLU A 617 19.92 23.73 34.66
C GLU A 617 19.89 24.38 36.05
N LEU A 618 18.74 24.38 36.73
CA LEU A 618 18.63 24.88 38.12
C LEU A 618 19.36 23.96 39.12
N ILE A 619 19.20 22.64 38.97
CA ILE A 619 19.88 21.65 39.82
C ILE A 619 21.39 21.69 39.58
N LYS A 620 21.83 21.81 38.33
CA LYS A 620 23.26 21.96 37.97
C LYS A 620 23.87 23.21 38.58
N LYS A 621 23.22 24.38 38.50
CA LYS A 621 23.68 25.62 39.16
C LYS A 621 23.74 25.49 40.67
N TRP A 622 22.77 24.80 41.28
CA TRP A 622 22.75 24.56 42.71
C TRP A 622 23.85 23.60 43.16
N LEU A 623 24.09 22.49 42.42
CA LEU A 623 25.16 21.55 42.71
C LEU A 623 26.57 22.16 42.55
N PHE A 624 26.78 23.05 41.55
CA PHE A 624 28.01 23.77 41.38
C PHE A 624 28.26 24.73 42.53
N SER A 625 27.24 25.43 42.99
CA SER A 625 27.30 26.32 44.14
C SER A 625 27.59 25.57 45.45
N CYS A 626 27.01 24.39 45.67
CA CYS A 626 27.26 23.53 46.82
C CYS A 626 28.66 22.91 46.80
N ALA A 627 29.13 22.45 45.65
CA ALA A 627 30.48 21.90 45.48
C ALA A 627 31.58 22.97 45.67
N GLU A 628 31.35 24.18 45.16
CA GLU A 628 32.24 25.32 45.36
C GLU A 628 32.29 25.72 46.83
N LYS A 629 31.14 25.71 47.52
CA LYS A 629 31.08 26.02 48.95
C LYS A 629 31.76 24.97 49.82
N HIS A 630 31.65 23.70 49.45
CA HIS A 630 32.31 22.58 50.15
C HIS A 630 33.84 22.58 49.94
N LEU A 631 34.30 22.87 48.73
CA LEU A 631 35.72 23.03 48.42
C LEU A 631 36.33 24.26 49.12
N ARG A 632 35.63 25.38 49.15
CA ARG A 632 36.05 26.61 49.90
C ARG A 632 36.15 26.34 51.40
N ASN A 633 35.22 25.60 51.96
CA ASN A 633 35.23 25.25 53.39
C ASN A 633 36.36 24.26 53.75
N ARG A 634 36.69 23.31 52.86
CA ARG A 634 37.84 22.39 53.04
C ARG A 634 39.19 23.08 52.92
N ILE A 635 39.32 23.99 51.95
CA ILE A 635 40.54 24.80 51.79
C ILE A 635 40.72 25.74 52.96
N LYS A 636 39.63 26.28 53.55
CA LYS A 636 39.69 27.10 54.79
C LYS A 636 40.06 26.29 56.02
N LYS A 637 39.72 25.01 56.09
CA LYS A 637 40.05 24.15 57.24
C LYS A 637 41.49 23.70 57.22
N ASN A 638 42.03 23.41 56.01
CA ASN A 638 43.46 23.02 55.83
C ASN A 638 44.43 24.23 55.85
N LYS A 639 43.91 25.46 55.90
CA LYS A 639 44.72 26.67 56.12
C LYS A 639 44.78 27.08 57.59
N LYS A 640 44.07 26.37 58.51
CA LYS A 640 44.07 26.65 59.92
C LYS A 640 44.79 25.58 60.76
N GLU A 641 45.19 24.46 60.13
CA GLU A 641 46.21 23.52 60.60
C GLU A 641 47.53 23.76 59.78
#